data_729f1d6045f1f9386cad00d83d7ca38f
#
_entry.id   729f1d6045f1f9386cad00d83d7ca38f
#
_cell.length_a   1.000
_cell.length_b   1.000
_cell.length_c   1.000
_cell.angle_alpha   90.00
_cell.angle_beta   90.00
_cell.angle_gamma   90.00
#
_symmetry.space_group_name_H-M   'P 1'
#
loop_
_entity.id
_entity.type
_entity.pdbx_description
1 polymer ?
#
loop_
_entity_poly.entity_id
_entity_poly.type
_entity_poly.pdbx_seq_one_letter_code
_entity_poly.pdbx_strand_id
1 'polypeptide(L)'
;MRKRPLRLLAALGLCVTCAASTSPAIAAEADTPIYQDPSYSAEERAVDLVSRMTTEEKASQMVSSRAPAIPRLGVRAYGWWNEALHGVAREQTEDDANPDVLTNTTSYPISLSMGSTWNPDLMHRVASRTSSEAREVVRDNALNLNFYSPTINLGRDPRWGRNDETFSEDPGLTAKMASQYVNGMEGKDKNGNLLPKAEGYLKTSTTIKHFAANNSEFNRTTGSSDMDERALREYYAAPFEKVIRNSHPASIMSSYNRVNGVPTSASVPLLDGLARKTFGFEGFFTSDCDSVYEIQHGHDWAPRGHDEPLDHVERNAFANAAGVDLNCNQGLHDEHNYGNTLPTAVEQGIKTQNGTYTENFMDASLVRMFTVRIKLGEFDDPNRVPWVQRARERVPRGSWENSDANDAVTQTPERLKLAEEAASEAIVMLKNEAAGNGDKLLPLKVPKSGPYRVAVIGDHADPDQMYLGGYSSNQGPAGRANSVNGYEGIKAAIESVNPRAVVDHLPGTAPGTKHQLNTETVAEAANYDTAVVYAGTDGTTAQEEKDRESLALPKPQTALINEVAAKNPNTVVHMETIGQVDVSSFEDDVSAMLWSSYNGQRKGSALADVLLGDENPSGHLPFTWYRDESQLPPIGDYELRPTDSRTGRTYMYFDGPVSYPFGHGLSYSKFEYADLRIDREHVTPNGKVHASANITNTGGAPGSEVVQLYAASSRADDPQRPNKRMVGFEKVSLQPQQTKRVEFTLPVRELALFDQQHDRYEVAEGGYTLQLGRSSSNIEQQHEIRVHGDLRPVPATVSATPRASGDAERGITVRKMFPSDTVVQPRLTVSMNDGTLRGHVADGSGKPLPPGMVVHYRSNRSDVVSVDRGVVRTRDEGVATVTATVKHRGTTTSTNFVVKVGK
;
A
#
# COMPACT_ATOMS: atom_id res chain seq x y z
N MET A 1 38.75 5.16 67.71
CA MET A 1 40.05 5.62 68.23
C MET A 1 40.67 6.46 67.14
N ARG A 2 40.58 7.75 67.27
CA ARG A 2 41.59 8.82 67.63
C ARG A 2 43.00 8.50 67.06
N LYS A 3 43.52 9.30 66.06
CA LYS A 3 44.39 10.50 66.30
C LYS A 3 44.76 11.17 64.95
N ARG A 4 44.52 12.48 64.89
CA ARG A 4 45.33 13.49 64.18
C ARG A 4 46.50 13.85 65.09
N PRO A 5 47.41 14.82 64.72
CA PRO A 5 47.91 15.46 63.50
C PRO A 5 49.48 15.56 63.48
N LEU A 6 50.08 16.15 62.43
CA LEU A 6 51.10 17.18 62.63
C LEU A 6 51.46 17.98 61.38
N ARG A 7 51.52 19.30 61.57
CA ARG A 7 52.03 20.30 60.60
C ARG A 7 53.55 20.37 60.62
N LEU A 8 54.22 20.74 59.54
CA LEU A 8 55.41 21.60 59.62
C LEU A 8 55.53 22.55 58.45
N LEU A 9 55.80 23.82 58.75
CA LEU A 9 56.12 24.95 57.85
C LEU A 9 57.64 24.99 57.55
N ALA A 10 57.96 25.57 56.40
CA ALA A 10 58.99 26.57 56.11
C ALA A 10 59.65 26.31 54.76
N ALA A 11 60.11 27.18 53.91
CA ALA A 11 60.28 28.59 53.82
C ALA A 11 60.75 28.97 52.40
N LEU A 12 60.52 30.16 51.99
CA LEU A 12 60.91 30.94 50.82
C LEU A 12 62.12 30.52 50.01
N GLY A 13 61.95 30.58 48.67
CA GLY A 13 63.04 30.78 47.69
C GLY A 13 62.44 31.39 46.39
N LEU A 14 62.67 32.71 46.24
CA LEU A 14 62.27 33.47 45.06
C LEU A 14 63.23 33.20 43.92
N CYS A 15 62.73 32.64 42.81
CA CYS A 15 63.40 32.68 41.48
C CYS A 15 62.41 33.20 40.45
N VAL A 16 62.65 34.41 39.96
CA VAL A 16 61.94 35.01 38.82
C VAL A 16 62.44 34.35 37.53
N THR A 17 61.63 33.55 36.86
CA THR A 17 61.90 33.14 35.50
C THR A 17 60.68 33.62 34.69
N CYS A 18 60.97 34.43 33.65
CA CYS A 18 59.96 34.83 32.64
C CYS A 18 59.37 33.58 31.95
N ALA A 19 58.15 33.28 32.32
CA ALA A 19 57.31 32.34 31.52
C ALA A 19 56.53 33.13 30.47
N ALA A 20 56.83 32.86 29.19
CA ALA A 20 56.03 33.29 28.10
C ALA A 20 54.63 32.62 28.23
N SER A 21 53.62 33.41 28.38
CA SER A 21 52.21 32.99 28.41
C SER A 21 51.84 32.51 27.00
N THR A 22 51.92 31.22 26.75
CA THR A 22 51.15 30.60 25.65
C THR A 22 49.72 30.50 26.09
N SER A 23 48.88 31.40 25.62
CA SER A 23 47.43 31.21 25.67
C SER A 23 47.09 29.88 25.01
N PRO A 24 46.28 29.00 25.63
CA PRO A 24 45.75 27.87 24.90
C PRO A 24 44.92 28.44 23.75
N ALA A 25 45.30 28.08 22.50
CA ALA A 25 44.43 28.28 21.37
C ALA A 25 43.11 27.61 21.73
N ILE A 26 42.05 28.38 21.87
CA ILE A 26 40.68 27.88 21.87
C ILE A 26 40.57 27.19 20.53
N ALA A 27 40.58 25.85 20.52
CA ALA A 27 40.15 25.11 19.36
C ALA A 27 38.77 25.65 18.99
N ALA A 28 38.68 26.26 17.82
CA ALA A 28 37.38 26.60 17.26
C ALA A 28 36.52 25.36 17.36
N GLU A 29 35.39 25.39 18.01
CA GLU A 29 34.39 24.34 17.91
C GLU A 29 34.17 24.13 16.42
N ALA A 30 34.47 22.94 15.92
CA ALA A 30 34.20 22.62 14.54
C ALA A 30 32.69 22.73 14.37
N ASP A 31 32.24 23.65 13.51
CA ASP A 31 30.81 23.83 13.22
C ASP A 31 30.19 22.47 12.90
N THR A 32 29.15 22.07 13.62
CA THR A 32 28.41 20.84 13.41
C THR A 32 27.98 20.80 11.94
N PRO A 33 28.31 19.74 11.19
CA PRO A 33 27.89 19.65 9.79
C PRO A 33 26.37 19.75 9.65
N ILE A 34 25.87 20.39 8.57
CA ILE A 34 24.45 20.64 8.36
C ILE A 34 23.65 19.34 8.44
N TYR A 35 24.17 18.23 7.91
CA TYR A 35 23.44 16.95 7.93
C TYR A 35 23.24 16.37 9.34
N GLN A 36 24.00 16.82 10.33
CA GLN A 36 23.87 16.42 11.74
C GLN A 36 23.09 17.44 12.57
N ASP A 37 22.75 18.60 12.00
CA ASP A 37 22.02 19.65 12.70
C ASP A 37 20.50 19.53 12.46
N PRO A 38 19.71 19.14 13.47
CA PRO A 38 18.26 18.96 13.35
C PRO A 38 17.48 20.28 13.20
N SER A 39 18.12 21.44 13.24
CA SER A 39 17.47 22.73 12.93
C SER A 39 17.23 22.92 11.43
N TYR A 40 17.91 22.14 10.57
CA TYR A 40 17.69 22.10 9.14
C TYR A 40 16.64 21.07 8.77
N SER A 41 15.94 21.28 7.64
CA SER A 41 15.01 20.28 7.11
C SER A 41 15.71 19.00 6.72
N ALA A 42 14.97 17.89 6.68
CA ALA A 42 15.54 16.60 6.29
C ALA A 42 16.14 16.62 4.88
N GLU A 43 15.55 17.38 3.96
CA GLU A 43 16.05 17.52 2.59
C GLU A 43 17.34 18.35 2.54
N GLU A 44 17.43 19.46 3.28
CA GLU A 44 18.66 20.25 3.40
C GLU A 44 19.81 19.42 3.97
N ARG A 45 19.52 18.62 5.00
CA ARG A 45 20.47 17.69 5.62
C ARG A 45 20.91 16.60 4.64
N ALA A 46 19.99 16.03 3.87
CA ALA A 46 20.30 15.02 2.86
C ALA A 46 21.20 15.56 1.73
N VAL A 47 20.91 16.78 1.25
CA VAL A 47 21.74 17.46 0.23
C VAL A 47 23.18 17.68 0.76
N ASP A 48 23.32 18.11 2.00
CA ASP A 48 24.64 18.31 2.61
C ASP A 48 25.40 16.97 2.76
N LEU A 49 24.74 15.93 3.25
CA LEU A 49 25.31 14.60 3.43
C LEU A 49 25.81 14.02 2.10
N VAL A 50 24.94 14.00 1.09
CA VAL A 50 25.26 13.43 -0.25
C VAL A 50 26.42 14.16 -0.91
N SER A 51 26.49 15.49 -0.74
CA SER A 51 27.58 16.29 -1.30
C SER A 51 28.97 15.94 -0.73
N ARG A 52 29.05 15.24 0.39
CA ARG A 52 30.28 14.81 1.06
C ARG A 52 30.72 13.39 0.69
N MET A 53 29.89 12.64 -0.04
CA MET A 53 30.18 11.25 -0.46
C MET A 53 31.03 11.22 -1.73
N THR A 54 31.89 10.20 -1.85
CA THR A 54 32.56 9.87 -3.12
C THR A 54 31.57 9.18 -4.08
N THR A 55 31.93 9.05 -5.35
CA THR A 55 31.12 8.38 -6.36
C THR A 55 30.84 6.92 -5.98
N GLU A 56 31.85 6.21 -5.45
CA GLU A 56 31.73 4.81 -5.01
C GLU A 56 30.84 4.69 -3.76
N GLU A 57 31.02 5.59 -2.79
CA GLU A 57 30.14 5.62 -1.61
C GLU A 57 28.69 5.87 -2.00
N LYS A 58 28.43 6.76 -2.96
CA LYS A 58 27.08 7.02 -3.48
C LYS A 58 26.47 5.77 -4.09
N ALA A 59 27.15 5.15 -5.04
CA ALA A 59 26.68 3.96 -5.71
C ALA A 59 26.37 2.82 -4.71
N SER A 60 27.28 2.62 -3.72
CA SER A 60 27.10 1.58 -2.70
C SER A 60 25.90 1.78 -1.78
N GLN A 61 25.43 3.03 -1.60
CA GLN A 61 24.23 3.31 -0.81
C GLN A 61 22.90 3.03 -1.55
N MET A 62 22.97 2.77 -2.86
CA MET A 62 21.79 2.59 -3.71
C MET A 62 21.42 1.11 -3.93
N VAL A 63 21.82 0.23 -3.02
CA VAL A 63 21.57 -1.21 -3.05
C VAL A 63 20.73 -1.61 -1.84
N SER A 64 19.68 -2.40 -2.04
CA SER A 64 18.70 -2.68 -0.99
C SER A 64 19.14 -3.74 0.01
N SER A 65 19.87 -4.75 -0.44
CA SER A 65 20.23 -5.89 0.40
C SER A 65 21.12 -5.46 1.56
N ARG A 66 22.09 -4.59 1.32
CA ARG A 66 22.90 -3.98 2.37
C ARG A 66 23.63 -2.75 1.87
N ALA A 67 23.15 -1.56 2.21
CA ALA A 67 23.94 -0.36 2.06
C ALA A 67 25.03 -0.32 3.14
N PRO A 68 26.33 -0.31 2.80
CA PRO A 68 27.42 -0.39 3.77
C PRO A 68 27.51 0.90 4.62
N ALA A 69 28.10 0.81 5.80
CA ALA A 69 28.41 1.98 6.60
C ALA A 69 29.44 2.89 5.93
N ILE A 70 29.32 4.22 6.16
CA ILE A 70 30.34 5.21 5.81
C ILE A 70 30.83 5.87 7.12
N PRO A 71 31.82 5.24 7.82
CA PRO A 71 32.19 5.65 9.18
C PRO A 71 32.65 7.11 9.28
N ARG A 72 33.34 7.64 8.26
CA ARG A 72 33.82 9.04 8.25
C ARG A 72 32.67 10.08 8.23
N LEU A 73 31.48 9.67 7.82
CA LEU A 73 30.26 10.49 7.79
C LEU A 73 29.25 10.07 8.87
N GLY A 74 29.59 9.08 9.70
CA GLY A 74 28.65 8.55 10.70
C GLY A 74 27.41 7.87 10.12
N VAL A 75 27.46 7.48 8.83
CA VAL A 75 26.37 6.72 8.19
C VAL A 75 26.51 5.27 8.59
N ARG A 76 25.44 4.71 9.14
CA ARG A 76 25.37 3.30 9.54
C ARG A 76 24.97 2.42 8.34
N ALA A 77 25.33 1.13 8.41
CA ALA A 77 24.80 0.16 7.46
C ALA A 77 23.26 0.13 7.54
N TYR A 78 22.60 -0.09 6.39
CA TYR A 78 21.16 0.01 6.31
C TYR A 78 20.58 -1.07 5.39
N GLY A 79 19.55 -1.76 5.85
CA GLY A 79 18.71 -2.68 5.06
C GLY A 79 17.39 -2.04 4.68
N TRP A 80 17.07 -2.08 3.39
CA TRP A 80 15.86 -1.47 2.87
C TRP A 80 14.69 -2.45 2.73
N TRP A 81 14.98 -3.75 2.65
CA TRP A 81 13.97 -4.76 2.38
C TRP A 81 13.37 -5.30 3.68
N ASN A 82 12.19 -4.84 4.03
CA ASN A 82 11.37 -5.40 5.10
C ASN A 82 9.92 -5.52 4.59
N GLU A 83 9.11 -6.36 5.24
CA GLU A 83 7.75 -6.67 4.82
C GLU A 83 6.76 -6.55 5.97
N ALA A 84 5.64 -5.88 5.73
CA ALA A 84 4.59 -5.68 6.72
C ALA A 84 3.18 -5.64 6.13
N LEU A 85 2.88 -6.46 5.12
CA LEU A 85 1.62 -6.39 4.37
C LEU A 85 0.38 -6.47 5.30
N HIS A 86 0.39 -7.40 6.26
CA HIS A 86 -0.71 -7.57 7.23
C HIS A 86 -0.21 -7.93 8.65
N GLY A 87 0.85 -7.28 9.06
CA GLY A 87 1.64 -7.49 10.27
C GLY A 87 3.11 -7.46 9.90
N VAL A 88 4.02 -7.26 10.86
CA VAL A 88 5.46 -7.24 10.58
C VAL A 88 5.92 -8.67 10.29
N ALA A 89 6.18 -9.00 9.04
CA ALA A 89 6.56 -10.34 8.60
C ALA A 89 8.07 -10.53 8.54
N ARG A 90 8.78 -9.51 8.04
CA ARG A 90 10.24 -9.52 7.88
C ARG A 90 10.78 -8.16 8.27
N GLU A 91 11.88 -8.16 9.00
CA GLU A 91 12.62 -6.95 9.33
C GLU A 91 14.10 -7.29 9.53
N GLN A 92 14.97 -6.45 8.98
CA GLN A 92 16.41 -6.58 9.22
C GLN A 92 16.73 -6.08 10.62
N THR A 93 17.01 -7.00 11.53
CA THR A 93 17.31 -6.68 12.94
C THR A 93 18.79 -6.43 13.18
N GLU A 94 19.66 -6.97 12.30
CA GLU A 94 21.11 -6.89 12.39
C GLU A 94 21.73 -6.45 11.06
N ASP A 95 23.07 -6.39 11.00
CA ASP A 95 23.87 -6.10 9.81
C ASP A 95 23.86 -7.24 8.76
N ASP A 96 22.77 -7.96 8.57
CA ASP A 96 22.69 -9.05 7.61
C ASP A 96 22.05 -8.61 6.27
N ALA A 97 22.43 -9.30 5.18
CA ALA A 97 22.04 -8.96 3.82
C ALA A 97 20.57 -9.29 3.50
N ASN A 98 19.96 -10.24 4.20
CA ASN A 98 18.59 -10.66 4.01
C ASN A 98 17.76 -10.41 5.27
N PRO A 99 16.54 -9.89 5.13
CA PRO A 99 15.66 -9.75 6.29
C PRO A 99 15.25 -11.13 6.81
N ASP A 100 15.37 -11.31 8.10
CA ASP A 100 14.86 -12.50 8.76
C ASP A 100 13.32 -12.50 8.75
N VAL A 101 12.72 -13.67 8.49
CA VAL A 101 11.29 -13.86 8.77
C VAL A 101 11.12 -13.86 10.27
N LEU A 102 10.40 -12.87 10.78
CA LEU A 102 10.16 -12.74 12.21
C LEU A 102 9.27 -13.86 12.73
N THR A 103 9.37 -14.13 14.02
CA THR A 103 8.55 -15.10 14.72
C THR A 103 7.71 -14.40 15.78
N ASN A 104 6.42 -14.77 15.88
CA ASN A 104 5.49 -14.30 16.91
C ASN A 104 5.16 -12.79 16.88
N THR A 105 5.24 -12.13 15.73
CA THR A 105 4.58 -10.82 15.55
C THR A 105 3.09 -11.01 15.26
N THR A 106 2.30 -9.95 15.38
CA THR A 106 0.85 -10.02 15.19
C THR A 106 0.50 -10.14 13.71
N SER A 107 -0.26 -11.18 13.33
CA SER A 107 -0.81 -11.35 11.98
C SER A 107 -2.28 -10.94 11.94
N TYR A 108 -2.56 -9.89 11.18
CA TYR A 108 -3.91 -9.38 10.88
C TYR A 108 -4.47 -10.05 9.62
N PRO A 109 -5.77 -9.86 9.30
CA PRO A 109 -6.30 -10.26 7.99
C PRO A 109 -5.49 -9.68 6.84
N ILE A 110 -5.29 -10.48 5.79
CA ILE A 110 -4.56 -10.04 4.57
C ILE A 110 -5.32 -8.93 3.84
N SER A 111 -4.67 -8.25 2.92
CA SER A 111 -5.21 -7.05 2.25
C SER A 111 -6.60 -7.27 1.64
N LEU A 112 -6.87 -8.41 1.00
CA LEU A 112 -8.18 -8.69 0.39
C LEU A 112 -9.28 -8.85 1.44
N SER A 113 -8.99 -9.50 2.57
CA SER A 113 -9.89 -9.53 3.73
C SER A 113 -10.09 -8.12 4.31
N MET A 114 -9.03 -7.31 4.42
CA MET A 114 -9.17 -5.92 4.84
C MET A 114 -10.01 -5.11 3.85
N GLY A 115 -9.89 -5.37 2.54
CA GLY A 115 -10.71 -4.78 1.49
C GLY A 115 -12.20 -5.08 1.68
N SER A 116 -12.54 -6.32 2.06
CA SER A 116 -13.93 -6.72 2.31
C SER A 116 -14.55 -6.07 3.55
N THR A 117 -13.76 -5.51 4.46
CA THR A 117 -14.30 -4.73 5.58
C THR A 117 -14.96 -3.42 5.14
N TRP A 118 -14.56 -2.84 4.02
CA TRP A 118 -14.95 -1.49 3.57
C TRP A 118 -14.79 -0.44 4.67
N ASN A 119 -13.80 -0.62 5.54
CA ASN A 119 -13.58 0.22 6.72
C ASN A 119 -12.17 0.84 6.73
N PRO A 120 -11.99 2.00 6.08
CA PRO A 120 -10.69 2.68 6.08
C PRO A 120 -10.18 3.06 7.47
N ASP A 121 -11.09 3.32 8.41
CA ASP A 121 -10.74 3.65 9.79
C ASP A 121 -10.12 2.46 10.53
N LEU A 122 -10.67 1.27 10.31
CA LEU A 122 -10.11 0.03 10.82
C LEU A 122 -8.73 -0.24 10.21
N MET A 123 -8.58 -0.03 8.90
CA MET A 123 -7.28 -0.17 8.21
C MET A 123 -6.22 0.76 8.82
N HIS A 124 -6.56 2.03 9.08
CA HIS A 124 -5.65 2.97 9.74
C HIS A 124 -5.22 2.48 11.14
N ARG A 125 -6.14 1.91 11.92
CA ARG A 125 -5.83 1.36 13.25
C ARG A 125 -4.89 0.16 13.15
N VAL A 126 -5.16 -0.77 12.24
CA VAL A 126 -4.34 -1.96 11.99
C VAL A 126 -2.92 -1.52 11.59
N ALA A 127 -2.78 -0.69 10.56
CA ALA A 127 -1.50 -0.19 10.09
C ALA A 127 -0.73 0.59 11.18
N SER A 128 -1.44 1.39 11.99
CA SER A 128 -0.82 2.09 13.12
C SER A 128 -0.31 1.14 14.21
N ARG A 129 -0.96 -0.01 14.44
CA ARG A 129 -0.46 -1.03 15.38
C ARG A 129 0.72 -1.81 14.80
N THR A 130 0.66 -2.16 13.52
CA THR A 130 1.75 -2.80 12.79
C THR A 130 3.03 -1.96 12.84
N SER A 131 2.96 -0.66 12.53
CA SER A 131 4.13 0.23 12.62
C SER A 131 4.63 0.48 14.04
N SER A 132 3.76 0.37 15.06
CA SER A 132 4.23 0.38 16.46
C SER A 132 5.02 -0.88 16.79
N GLU A 133 4.55 -2.03 16.29
CA GLU A 133 5.22 -3.31 16.47
C GLU A 133 6.59 -3.32 15.78
N ALA A 134 6.69 -2.80 14.53
CA ALA A 134 7.96 -2.62 13.85
C ALA A 134 8.97 -1.77 14.66
N ARG A 135 8.52 -0.65 15.22
CA ARG A 135 9.36 0.16 16.10
C ARG A 135 9.77 -0.55 17.38
N GLU A 136 8.90 -1.42 17.90
CA GLU A 136 9.20 -2.21 19.11
C GLU A 136 10.24 -3.30 18.83
N VAL A 137 10.26 -3.89 17.64
CA VAL A 137 11.28 -4.87 17.20
C VAL A 137 12.67 -4.24 17.21
N VAL A 138 12.85 -3.07 16.58
CA VAL A 138 14.17 -2.38 16.56
C VAL A 138 14.40 -1.50 17.81
N ARG A 139 13.41 -1.29 18.62
CA ARG A 139 13.34 -0.59 19.91
C ARG A 139 14.25 0.64 20.08
N ASP A 140 15.55 0.47 20.04
CA ASP A 140 16.55 1.46 20.48
C ASP A 140 17.10 2.33 19.34
N ASN A 141 16.70 2.09 18.09
CA ASN A 141 17.23 2.79 16.95
C ASN A 141 16.16 3.16 15.92
N ALA A 142 16.56 3.74 14.80
CA ALA A 142 15.68 4.11 13.70
C ALA A 142 16.18 3.53 12.36
N LEU A 143 16.86 2.38 12.40
CA LEU A 143 17.34 1.68 11.21
C LEU A 143 16.29 0.72 10.65
N ASN A 144 16.43 0.38 9.39
CA ASN A 144 15.70 -0.68 8.72
C ASN A 144 14.17 -0.57 8.85
N LEU A 145 13.62 0.62 8.76
CA LEU A 145 12.19 0.90 8.95
C LEU A 145 11.47 1.24 7.65
N ASN A 146 11.99 0.78 6.52
CA ASN A 146 11.32 0.85 5.23
C ASN A 146 10.64 -0.49 4.93
N PHE A 147 9.33 -0.48 4.62
CA PHE A 147 8.54 -1.69 4.39
C PHE A 147 7.99 -1.70 2.96
N TYR A 148 8.20 -2.83 2.24
CA TYR A 148 7.75 -3.02 0.87
C TYR A 148 6.26 -3.40 0.81
N SER A 149 5.44 -2.52 1.34
CA SER A 149 3.99 -2.64 1.43
C SER A 149 3.32 -1.26 1.50
N PRO A 150 2.04 -1.15 1.12
CA PRO A 150 1.11 -2.18 0.67
C PRO A 150 1.17 -2.46 -0.84
N THR A 151 0.66 -3.62 -1.26
CA THR A 151 0.32 -3.90 -2.66
C THR A 151 -0.97 -3.18 -3.01
N ILE A 152 -0.94 -2.32 -4.04
CA ILE A 152 -2.11 -1.56 -4.50
C ILE A 152 -2.45 -1.79 -5.98
N ASN A 153 -1.90 -2.85 -6.56
CA ASN A 153 -2.41 -3.42 -7.79
C ASN A 153 -3.86 -3.86 -7.58
N LEU A 154 -4.65 -3.87 -8.63
CA LEU A 154 -6.08 -4.19 -8.56
C LEU A 154 -6.35 -5.67 -8.81
N GLY A 155 -7.32 -6.24 -8.12
CA GLY A 155 -7.80 -7.61 -8.34
C GLY A 155 -8.56 -7.74 -9.66
N ARG A 156 -7.90 -7.45 -10.79
CA ARG A 156 -8.48 -7.44 -12.14
C ARG A 156 -8.98 -8.80 -12.62
N ASP A 157 -8.22 -9.84 -12.30
CA ASP A 157 -8.47 -11.22 -12.72
C ASP A 157 -8.38 -12.16 -11.51
N PRO A 158 -9.39 -12.95 -11.24
CA PRO A 158 -9.40 -13.83 -10.06
C PRO A 158 -8.39 -14.98 -10.13
N ARG A 159 -7.77 -15.22 -11.30
CA ARG A 159 -6.74 -16.25 -11.49
C ARG A 159 -5.35 -15.76 -11.08
N TRP A 160 -5.13 -14.44 -10.92
CA TRP A 160 -3.83 -13.92 -10.54
C TRP A 160 -3.38 -14.45 -9.16
N GLY A 161 -2.15 -14.96 -9.11
CA GLY A 161 -1.58 -15.66 -7.95
C GLY A 161 -1.37 -14.82 -6.70
N ARG A 162 -1.43 -13.47 -6.82
CA ARG A 162 -1.26 -12.51 -5.72
C ARG A 162 -2.53 -11.69 -5.43
N ASN A 163 -3.71 -12.22 -5.77
CA ASN A 163 -4.96 -11.50 -5.51
C ASN A 163 -5.20 -11.20 -4.03
N ASP A 164 -4.78 -12.08 -3.13
CA ASP A 164 -4.91 -11.89 -1.68
C ASP A 164 -4.14 -10.68 -1.16
N GLU A 165 -3.09 -10.24 -1.86
CA GLU A 165 -2.35 -9.03 -1.51
C GLU A 165 -3.09 -7.73 -1.89
N THR A 166 -4.11 -7.80 -2.76
CA THR A 166 -4.86 -6.63 -3.23
C THR A 166 -5.98 -6.25 -2.27
N PHE A 167 -6.41 -4.98 -2.30
CA PHE A 167 -7.60 -4.58 -1.54
C PHE A 167 -8.90 -4.81 -2.31
N SER A 168 -8.90 -4.62 -3.63
CA SER A 168 -10.13 -4.66 -4.44
C SER A 168 -9.83 -4.65 -5.94
N GLU A 169 -10.84 -4.96 -6.75
CA GLU A 169 -10.84 -4.65 -8.19
C GLU A 169 -11.14 -3.16 -8.48
N ASP A 170 -11.68 -2.43 -7.50
CA ASP A 170 -12.08 -1.02 -7.67
C ASP A 170 -10.95 -0.05 -7.29
N PRO A 171 -10.58 0.89 -8.19
CA PRO A 171 -9.52 1.86 -7.91
C PRO A 171 -9.82 2.80 -6.73
N GLY A 172 -11.09 3.13 -6.49
CA GLY A 172 -11.53 4.04 -5.43
C GLY A 172 -11.45 3.38 -4.05
N LEU A 173 -11.97 2.15 -3.92
CA LEU A 173 -11.88 1.36 -2.69
C LEU A 173 -10.41 1.06 -2.34
N THR A 174 -9.64 0.56 -3.31
CA THR A 174 -8.21 0.31 -3.13
C THR A 174 -7.48 1.56 -2.66
N ALA A 175 -7.70 2.70 -3.30
CA ALA A 175 -7.04 3.95 -2.91
C ALA A 175 -7.41 4.42 -1.50
N LYS A 176 -8.68 4.29 -1.08
CA LYS A 176 -9.10 4.65 0.27
C LYS A 176 -8.45 3.75 1.33
N MET A 177 -8.47 2.43 1.11
CA MET A 177 -7.84 1.46 2.04
C MET A 177 -6.33 1.67 2.10
N ALA A 178 -5.67 1.75 0.96
CA ALA A 178 -4.22 1.95 0.87
C ALA A 178 -3.76 3.30 1.45
N SER A 179 -4.51 4.38 1.25
CA SER A 179 -4.19 5.67 1.86
C SER A 179 -4.19 5.57 3.39
N GLN A 180 -5.14 4.86 3.98
CA GLN A 180 -5.20 4.68 5.42
C GLN A 180 -4.12 3.71 5.94
N TYR A 181 -3.74 2.72 5.15
CA TYR A 181 -2.57 1.88 5.43
C TYR A 181 -1.30 2.73 5.51
N VAL A 182 -1.00 3.51 4.46
CA VAL A 182 0.17 4.41 4.43
C VAL A 182 0.16 5.39 5.61
N ASN A 183 -0.98 6.02 5.86
CA ASN A 183 -1.12 6.99 6.95
C ASN A 183 -0.86 6.37 8.32
N GLY A 184 -1.41 5.18 8.58
CA GLY A 184 -1.19 4.44 9.82
C GLY A 184 0.26 3.98 10.01
N MET A 185 0.87 3.45 8.94
CA MET A 185 2.27 3.02 8.95
C MET A 185 3.22 4.20 9.18
N GLU A 186 3.04 5.30 8.48
CA GLU A 186 3.96 6.44 8.53
C GLU A 186 3.73 7.41 9.70
N GLY A 187 2.73 7.13 10.56
CA GLY A 187 2.45 7.97 11.74
C GLY A 187 1.73 9.27 11.41
N LYS A 188 0.84 9.23 10.42
CA LYS A 188 0.00 10.32 9.94
C LYS A 188 -1.44 10.19 10.45
N ASP A 189 -2.18 11.27 10.41
CA ASP A 189 -3.63 11.26 10.63
C ASP A 189 -4.38 10.74 9.39
N LYS A 190 -5.70 10.61 9.46
CA LYS A 190 -6.53 10.11 8.37
C LYS A 190 -6.52 10.99 7.11
N ASN A 191 -6.02 12.21 7.21
CA ASN A 191 -5.90 13.17 6.11
C ASN A 191 -4.48 13.23 5.52
N GLY A 192 -3.56 12.36 5.97
CA GLY A 192 -2.19 12.28 5.48
C GLY A 192 -1.21 13.28 6.12
N ASN A 193 -1.62 13.99 7.17
CA ASN A 193 -0.73 14.89 7.89
C ASN A 193 -0.01 14.17 9.02
N LEU A 194 1.28 14.46 9.22
CA LEU A 194 2.00 13.92 10.37
C LEU A 194 1.29 14.27 11.68
N LEU A 195 1.19 13.29 12.57
CA LEU A 195 0.60 13.50 13.89
C LEU A 195 1.45 14.51 14.68
N PRO A 196 0.85 15.46 15.45
CA PRO A 196 1.61 16.40 16.27
C PRO A 196 2.64 15.73 17.18
N LYS A 197 2.31 14.57 17.72
CA LYS A 197 3.19 13.74 18.54
C LYS A 197 4.37 13.10 17.79
N ALA A 198 4.43 13.21 16.48
CA ALA A 198 5.52 12.71 15.65
C ALA A 198 6.69 13.72 15.58
N GLU A 199 6.46 15.00 15.93
CA GLU A 199 7.48 16.06 15.94
C GLU A 199 8.31 16.14 14.65
N GLY A 200 7.67 15.86 13.51
CA GLY A 200 8.30 15.85 12.19
C GLY A 200 8.89 14.51 11.74
N TYR A 201 8.95 13.51 12.61
CA TYR A 201 9.50 12.20 12.27
C TYR A 201 8.44 11.23 11.74
N LEU A 202 8.77 10.51 10.66
CA LEU A 202 7.99 9.35 10.21
C LEU A 202 8.09 8.21 11.23
N LYS A 203 7.01 7.46 11.39
CA LYS A 203 7.00 6.30 12.26
C LYS A 203 7.69 5.10 11.61
N THR A 204 7.32 4.77 10.39
CA THR A 204 8.01 3.88 9.44
C THR A 204 7.93 4.53 8.07
N SER A 205 8.53 3.95 7.04
CA SER A 205 8.30 4.33 5.66
C SER A 205 7.66 3.20 4.88
N THR A 206 6.71 3.53 4.01
CA THR A 206 5.99 2.59 3.17
C THR A 206 6.48 2.63 1.73
N THR A 207 6.34 1.52 1.04
CA THR A 207 6.59 1.39 -0.40
C THR A 207 5.34 0.85 -1.06
N ILE A 208 4.55 1.71 -1.69
CA ILE A 208 3.38 1.26 -2.45
C ILE A 208 3.83 0.52 -3.72
N LYS A 209 3.24 -0.63 -4.00
CA LYS A 209 3.72 -1.53 -5.06
C LYS A 209 2.56 -2.19 -5.83
N HIS A 210 2.79 -2.68 -7.05
CA HIS A 210 3.96 -2.58 -7.92
C HIS A 210 3.61 -1.67 -9.09
N PHE A 211 4.38 -0.63 -9.37
CA PHE A 211 4.06 0.38 -10.37
C PHE A 211 4.71 0.06 -11.72
N ALA A 212 3.93 -0.35 -12.75
CA ALA A 212 2.49 -0.48 -12.78
C ALA A 212 2.06 -1.74 -13.52
N ALA A 213 0.77 -2.09 -13.35
CA ALA A 213 0.12 -3.14 -14.15
C ALA A 213 0.78 -4.52 -14.07
N ASN A 214 1.31 -4.91 -12.91
CA ASN A 214 1.77 -6.26 -12.61
C ASN A 214 0.61 -7.08 -12.04
N ASN A 215 -0.12 -7.83 -12.90
CA ASN A 215 -1.35 -8.54 -12.56
C ASN A 215 -1.40 -9.96 -13.17
N SER A 216 -0.24 -10.58 -13.38
CA SER A 216 -0.06 -11.98 -13.75
C SER A 216 1.32 -12.46 -13.32
N GLU A 217 1.42 -13.71 -12.87
CA GLU A 217 2.68 -14.30 -12.43
C GLU A 217 3.36 -15.15 -13.51
N PHE A 218 2.59 -15.80 -14.38
CA PHE A 218 3.12 -16.77 -15.36
C PHE A 218 4.18 -16.18 -16.31
N ASN A 219 4.20 -14.86 -16.49
CA ASN A 219 5.11 -14.16 -17.39
C ASN A 219 5.67 -12.86 -16.80
N ARG A 220 5.69 -12.74 -15.47
CA ARG A 220 6.00 -11.45 -14.80
C ARG A 220 7.37 -10.87 -15.18
N THR A 221 8.38 -11.73 -15.44
CA THR A 221 9.76 -11.31 -15.80
C THR A 221 10.00 -11.22 -17.31
N THR A 222 9.09 -11.74 -18.12
CA THR A 222 9.27 -11.80 -19.59
C THR A 222 8.13 -11.13 -20.38
N GLY A 223 6.99 -10.90 -19.73
CA GLY A 223 5.76 -10.42 -20.36
C GLY A 223 5.70 -8.91 -20.51
N SER A 224 4.72 -8.48 -21.31
CA SER A 224 4.32 -7.08 -21.45
C SER A 224 2.83 -6.95 -21.13
N SER A 225 2.50 -6.02 -20.26
CA SER A 225 1.14 -5.60 -19.95
C SER A 225 0.73 -4.54 -20.97
N ASP A 226 0.18 -4.99 -22.09
CA ASP A 226 -0.15 -4.12 -23.20
C ASP A 226 -1.59 -3.60 -23.05
N MET A 227 -1.73 -2.28 -23.08
CA MET A 227 -3.00 -1.60 -22.91
C MET A 227 -2.94 -0.18 -23.48
N ASP A 228 -4.09 0.42 -23.68
CA ASP A 228 -4.11 1.83 -24.07
C ASP A 228 -3.92 2.79 -22.86
N GLU A 229 -3.67 4.08 -23.14
CA GLU A 229 -3.48 5.11 -22.11
C GLU A 229 -4.68 5.27 -21.17
N ARG A 230 -5.90 4.99 -21.64
CA ARG A 230 -7.10 5.03 -20.79
C ARG A 230 -7.07 3.94 -19.74
N ALA A 231 -6.84 2.69 -20.13
CA ALA A 231 -6.76 1.58 -19.20
C ALA A 231 -5.62 1.81 -18.20
N LEU A 232 -4.46 2.28 -18.66
CA LEU A 232 -3.34 2.60 -17.81
C LEU A 232 -3.71 3.66 -16.76
N ARG A 233 -4.23 4.81 -17.18
CA ARG A 233 -4.45 5.98 -16.31
C ARG A 233 -5.73 5.89 -15.48
N GLU A 234 -6.82 5.33 -16.04
CA GLU A 234 -8.12 5.28 -15.36
C GLU A 234 -8.26 4.08 -14.43
N TYR A 235 -7.44 3.04 -14.61
CA TYR A 235 -7.51 1.81 -13.85
C TYR A 235 -6.19 1.45 -13.18
N TYR A 236 -5.17 1.01 -13.90
CA TYR A 236 -3.95 0.45 -13.29
C TYR A 236 -3.13 1.46 -12.49
N ALA A 237 -3.01 2.69 -12.96
CA ALA A 237 -2.27 3.75 -12.27
C ALA A 237 -3.16 4.62 -11.35
N ALA A 238 -4.48 4.53 -11.45
CA ALA A 238 -5.41 5.36 -10.69
C ALA A 238 -5.28 5.21 -9.16
N PRO A 239 -5.09 4.02 -8.57
CA PRO A 239 -4.84 3.89 -7.13
C PRO A 239 -3.58 4.63 -6.71
N PHE A 240 -2.51 4.52 -7.50
CA PHE A 240 -1.24 5.19 -7.23
C PHE A 240 -1.39 6.72 -7.22
N GLU A 241 -2.07 7.30 -8.24
CA GLU A 241 -2.36 8.74 -8.26
C GLU A 241 -3.06 9.18 -6.98
N LYS A 242 -4.13 8.48 -6.60
CA LYS A 242 -4.93 8.83 -5.43
C LYS A 242 -4.15 8.69 -4.12
N VAL A 243 -3.38 7.63 -3.94
CA VAL A 243 -2.56 7.42 -2.73
C VAL A 243 -1.41 8.43 -2.65
N ILE A 244 -0.74 8.73 -3.78
CA ILE A 244 0.30 9.77 -3.84
C ILE A 244 -0.26 11.11 -3.38
N ARG A 245 -1.43 11.51 -3.90
CA ARG A 245 -2.06 12.80 -3.58
C ARG A 245 -2.63 12.90 -2.17
N ASN A 246 -3.13 11.79 -1.63
CA ASN A 246 -3.82 11.77 -0.33
C ASN A 246 -2.87 11.52 0.84
N SER A 247 -1.80 10.77 0.61
CA SER A 247 -0.98 10.22 1.70
C SER A 247 0.51 10.54 1.58
N HIS A 248 0.99 10.97 0.41
CA HIS A 248 2.41 11.27 0.17
C HIS A 248 3.32 10.14 0.69
N PRO A 249 3.23 8.91 0.11
CA PRO A 249 4.01 7.76 0.56
C PRO A 249 5.51 8.02 0.40
N ALA A 250 6.32 7.44 1.29
CA ALA A 250 7.76 7.61 1.27
C ALA A 250 8.43 6.99 0.04
N SER A 251 7.90 5.89 -0.47
CA SER A 251 8.45 5.26 -1.68
C SER A 251 7.40 4.52 -2.53
N ILE A 252 7.82 4.20 -3.76
CA ILE A 252 7.10 3.38 -4.73
C ILE A 252 8.05 2.31 -5.25
N MET A 253 7.54 1.11 -5.50
CA MET A 253 8.28 0.03 -6.16
C MET A 253 7.86 -0.08 -7.62
N SER A 254 8.82 -0.06 -8.55
CA SER A 254 8.58 -0.44 -9.94
C SER A 254 8.30 -1.94 -10.02
N SER A 255 7.71 -2.42 -11.10
CA SER A 255 7.29 -3.81 -11.24
C SER A 255 8.22 -4.63 -12.13
N TYR A 256 8.01 -5.95 -12.18
CA TYR A 256 8.79 -6.86 -13.02
C TYR A 256 8.48 -6.71 -14.51
N ASN A 257 7.21 -6.54 -14.88
CA ASN A 257 6.73 -6.59 -16.25
C ASN A 257 7.17 -5.40 -17.12
N ARG A 258 7.03 -5.55 -18.41
CA ARG A 258 6.97 -4.40 -19.34
C ARG A 258 5.55 -3.80 -19.34
N VAL A 259 5.47 -2.53 -19.66
CA VAL A 259 4.22 -1.86 -20.04
C VAL A 259 4.40 -1.34 -21.48
N ASN A 260 3.55 -1.82 -22.38
CA ASN A 260 3.62 -1.46 -23.78
C ASN A 260 5.03 -1.64 -24.37
N GLY A 261 5.68 -2.76 -24.06
CA GLY A 261 7.00 -3.15 -24.55
C GLY A 261 8.20 -2.55 -23.81
N VAL A 262 8.01 -1.65 -22.84
CA VAL A 262 9.10 -1.02 -22.08
C VAL A 262 9.15 -1.57 -20.65
N PRO A 263 10.28 -2.11 -20.17
CA PRO A 263 10.43 -2.52 -18.77
C PRO A 263 10.10 -1.37 -17.82
N THR A 264 9.24 -1.62 -16.84
CA THR A 264 8.78 -0.56 -15.93
C THR A 264 9.93 0.12 -15.22
N SER A 265 10.96 -0.65 -14.82
CA SER A 265 12.17 -0.14 -14.17
C SER A 265 13.06 0.73 -15.07
N ALA A 266 12.85 0.73 -16.40
CA ALA A 266 13.54 1.60 -17.35
C ALA A 266 12.62 2.64 -18.02
N SER A 267 11.37 2.75 -17.56
CA SER A 267 10.34 3.57 -18.23
C SER A 267 10.30 5.01 -17.71
N VAL A 268 10.97 5.92 -18.41
CA VAL A 268 10.89 7.37 -18.15
C VAL A 268 9.45 7.89 -18.19
N PRO A 269 8.59 7.51 -19.18
CA PRO A 269 7.19 7.95 -19.19
C PRO A 269 6.41 7.57 -17.93
N LEU A 270 6.62 6.36 -17.39
CA LEU A 270 5.94 5.92 -16.18
C LEU A 270 6.51 6.56 -14.92
N LEU A 271 7.81 6.44 -14.67
CA LEU A 271 8.41 6.82 -13.40
C LEU A 271 8.53 8.34 -13.27
N ASP A 272 9.12 9.00 -14.26
CA ASP A 272 9.30 10.46 -14.23
C ASP A 272 8.06 11.20 -14.76
N GLY A 273 7.52 10.77 -15.89
CA GLY A 273 6.37 11.42 -16.54
C GLY A 273 5.08 11.30 -15.72
N LEU A 274 4.65 10.07 -15.47
CA LEU A 274 3.36 9.83 -14.84
C LEU A 274 3.43 9.98 -13.32
N ALA A 275 4.29 9.23 -12.62
CA ALA A 275 4.31 9.28 -11.16
C ALA A 275 4.85 10.60 -10.62
N ARG A 276 6.05 11.05 -11.06
CA ARG A 276 6.63 12.27 -10.49
C ARG A 276 5.97 13.54 -11.00
N LYS A 277 5.90 13.74 -12.33
CA LYS A 277 5.44 15.02 -12.89
C LYS A 277 3.92 15.15 -12.90
N THR A 278 3.18 14.07 -13.23
CA THR A 278 1.72 14.13 -13.32
C THR A 278 1.05 13.93 -11.96
N PHE A 279 1.45 12.90 -11.20
CA PHE A 279 0.83 12.61 -9.91
C PHE A 279 1.44 13.41 -8.75
N GLY A 280 2.69 13.89 -8.90
CA GLY A 280 3.37 14.69 -7.87
C GLY A 280 4.12 13.86 -6.84
N PHE A 281 4.65 12.69 -7.22
CA PHE A 281 5.42 11.85 -6.33
C PHE A 281 6.81 12.45 -6.02
N GLU A 282 7.10 12.69 -4.75
CA GLU A 282 8.35 13.31 -4.28
C GLU A 282 9.31 12.31 -3.59
N GLY A 283 8.83 11.11 -3.24
CA GLY A 283 9.60 10.07 -2.57
C GLY A 283 10.62 9.36 -3.48
N PHE A 284 11.20 8.26 -3.02
CA PHE A 284 12.14 7.47 -3.82
C PHE A 284 11.45 6.26 -4.49
N PHE A 285 12.01 5.83 -5.62
CA PHE A 285 11.66 4.56 -6.23
C PHE A 285 12.65 3.47 -5.83
N THR A 286 12.15 2.31 -5.40
CA THR A 286 12.89 1.06 -5.43
C THR A 286 12.47 0.24 -6.63
N SER A 287 13.38 -0.58 -7.17
CA SER A 287 12.96 -1.64 -8.09
C SER A 287 12.26 -2.75 -7.31
N ASP A 288 11.39 -3.52 -7.96
CA ASP A 288 11.11 -4.87 -7.48
C ASP A 288 12.40 -5.70 -7.49
N CYS A 289 12.48 -6.70 -6.61
CA CYS A 289 13.74 -7.39 -6.42
C CYS A 289 14.14 -8.15 -7.67
N ASP A 290 15.35 -7.85 -8.15
CA ASP A 290 15.93 -8.29 -9.43
C ASP A 290 15.25 -7.74 -10.71
N SER A 291 14.24 -6.86 -10.63
CA SER A 291 13.58 -6.34 -11.84
C SER A 291 14.51 -5.48 -12.72
N VAL A 292 15.59 -4.89 -12.16
CA VAL A 292 16.62 -4.22 -12.96
C VAL A 292 17.49 -5.24 -13.71
N TYR A 293 17.75 -6.41 -13.09
CA TYR A 293 18.42 -7.53 -13.76
C TYR A 293 17.58 -8.04 -14.95
N GLU A 294 16.28 -8.11 -14.78
CA GLU A 294 15.33 -8.60 -15.81
C GLU A 294 15.20 -7.67 -17.02
N ILE A 295 15.62 -6.41 -16.96
CA ILE A 295 15.71 -5.53 -18.16
C ILE A 295 16.54 -6.20 -19.25
N GLN A 296 17.66 -6.83 -18.87
CA GLN A 296 18.55 -7.55 -19.77
C GLN A 296 18.11 -9.00 -19.96
N HIS A 297 17.96 -9.75 -18.86
CA HIS A 297 17.88 -11.22 -18.90
C HIS A 297 16.47 -11.76 -19.16
N GLY A 298 15.43 -11.17 -18.58
CA GLY A 298 14.04 -11.58 -18.79
C GLY A 298 13.42 -10.93 -20.03
N HIS A 299 13.75 -9.66 -20.26
CA HIS A 299 13.11 -8.87 -21.31
C HIS A 299 13.93 -8.74 -22.59
N ASP A 300 15.24 -9.04 -22.56
CA ASP A 300 16.13 -8.83 -23.72
C ASP A 300 15.93 -7.42 -24.33
N TRP A 301 15.81 -6.42 -23.47
CA TRP A 301 15.32 -5.13 -23.92
C TRP A 301 16.40 -4.28 -24.59
N ALA A 302 16.16 -3.95 -25.85
CA ALA A 302 16.93 -2.98 -26.61
C ALA A 302 16.12 -1.69 -26.75
N PRO A 303 16.53 -0.55 -26.15
CA PRO A 303 15.85 0.71 -26.31
C PRO A 303 16.01 1.24 -27.73
N ARG A 304 15.12 2.17 -28.13
CA ARG A 304 15.17 2.76 -29.47
C ARG A 304 16.54 3.36 -29.77
N GLY A 305 17.18 2.88 -30.83
CA GLY A 305 18.50 3.31 -31.30
C GLY A 305 19.64 2.42 -30.81
N HIS A 306 19.33 1.31 -30.11
CA HIS A 306 20.24 0.22 -29.80
C HIS A 306 19.89 -0.98 -30.69
N ASP A 307 20.93 -1.63 -31.28
CA ASP A 307 20.77 -2.82 -32.10
C ASP A 307 20.76 -4.10 -31.28
N GLU A 308 21.28 -4.06 -30.04
CA GLU A 308 21.39 -5.20 -29.11
C GLU A 308 20.77 -4.82 -27.75
N PRO A 309 20.37 -5.81 -26.94
CA PRO A 309 19.96 -5.58 -25.57
C PRO A 309 21.06 -4.89 -24.74
N LEU A 310 20.64 -4.13 -23.73
CA LEU A 310 21.55 -3.44 -22.83
C LEU A 310 22.43 -4.41 -22.06
N ASP A 311 23.72 -4.08 -21.90
CA ASP A 311 24.60 -4.78 -20.97
C ASP A 311 24.31 -4.41 -19.51
N HIS A 312 25.06 -5.01 -18.55
CA HIS A 312 24.83 -4.80 -17.12
C HIS A 312 25.15 -3.37 -16.64
N VAL A 313 26.09 -2.66 -17.28
CA VAL A 313 26.40 -1.26 -16.96
C VAL A 313 25.31 -0.34 -17.53
N GLU A 314 24.94 -0.58 -18.78
CA GLU A 314 23.90 0.19 -19.48
C GLU A 314 22.54 0.05 -18.81
N ARG A 315 22.06 -1.19 -18.52
CA ARG A 315 20.74 -1.40 -17.90
C ARG A 315 20.62 -0.69 -16.56
N ASN A 316 21.68 -0.70 -15.74
CA ASN A 316 21.70 -0.03 -14.45
C ASN A 316 21.67 1.50 -14.60
N ALA A 317 22.44 2.04 -15.56
CA ALA A 317 22.40 3.46 -15.89
C ALA A 317 21.03 3.89 -16.42
N PHE A 318 20.41 3.09 -17.30
CA PHE A 318 19.06 3.35 -17.83
C PHE A 318 18.00 3.33 -16.73
N ALA A 319 18.04 2.36 -15.83
CA ALA A 319 17.11 2.24 -14.73
C ALA A 319 17.23 3.43 -13.76
N ASN A 320 18.43 3.79 -13.34
CA ASN A 320 18.65 4.93 -12.46
C ASN A 320 18.29 6.26 -13.16
N ALA A 321 18.64 6.43 -14.44
CA ALA A 321 18.25 7.62 -15.21
C ALA A 321 16.75 7.70 -15.46
N ALA A 322 16.02 6.59 -15.49
CA ALA A 322 14.56 6.56 -15.55
C ALA A 322 13.91 6.97 -14.23
N GLY A 323 14.61 6.82 -13.11
CA GLY A 323 14.14 7.25 -11.80
C GLY A 323 14.11 6.18 -10.73
N VAL A 324 14.61 4.96 -10.98
CA VAL A 324 14.79 3.93 -9.96
C VAL A 324 15.97 4.32 -9.07
N ASP A 325 15.67 4.75 -7.86
CA ASP A 325 16.64 5.30 -6.92
C ASP A 325 17.40 4.21 -6.17
N LEU A 326 16.74 3.09 -5.89
CA LEU A 326 17.23 1.97 -5.11
C LEU A 326 17.11 0.68 -5.92
N ASN A 327 18.22 -0.02 -6.14
CA ASN A 327 18.21 -1.33 -6.76
C ASN A 327 17.93 -2.39 -5.70
N CYS A 328 16.77 -3.06 -5.77
CA CYS A 328 16.54 -4.29 -5.01
C CYS A 328 17.17 -5.45 -5.77
N ASN A 329 18.17 -6.07 -5.17
CA ASN A 329 18.83 -7.27 -5.68
C ASN A 329 18.90 -8.32 -4.58
N GLN A 330 18.74 -9.59 -4.95
CA GLN A 330 18.63 -10.69 -3.99
C GLN A 330 19.94 -11.50 -3.84
N GLY A 331 21.08 -10.88 -3.96
CA GLY A 331 22.37 -11.54 -3.73
C GLY A 331 22.82 -12.51 -4.83
N LEU A 332 21.94 -13.03 -5.66
CA LEU A 332 22.29 -13.92 -6.80
C LEU A 332 23.03 -13.17 -7.92
N HIS A 333 22.92 -11.84 -7.95
CA HIS A 333 23.41 -10.97 -9.01
C HIS A 333 24.17 -9.76 -8.44
N ASP A 334 24.74 -9.89 -7.24
CA ASP A 334 25.42 -8.81 -6.51
C ASP A 334 26.58 -8.17 -7.25
N GLU A 335 27.28 -8.94 -8.08
CA GLU A 335 28.40 -8.44 -8.88
C GLU A 335 28.00 -7.42 -9.96
N HIS A 336 26.71 -7.32 -10.27
CA HIS A 336 26.16 -6.43 -11.29
C HIS A 336 25.09 -5.45 -10.76
N ASN A 337 25.15 -5.14 -9.47
CA ASN A 337 24.27 -4.15 -8.83
C ASN A 337 24.73 -2.69 -9.10
N TYR A 338 23.95 -1.72 -8.63
CA TYR A 338 24.28 -0.29 -8.75
C TYR A 338 25.63 0.06 -8.13
N GLY A 339 25.99 -0.53 -6.99
CA GLY A 339 27.25 -0.27 -6.31
C GLY A 339 28.49 -0.55 -7.16
N ASN A 340 28.41 -1.60 -7.98
CA ASN A 340 29.53 -2.08 -8.79
C ASN A 340 29.54 -1.50 -10.21
N THR A 341 28.44 -0.95 -10.72
CA THR A 341 28.29 -0.59 -12.13
C THR A 341 28.11 0.91 -12.38
N LEU A 342 27.42 1.65 -11.50
CA LEU A 342 27.16 3.06 -11.73
C LEU A 342 28.42 3.95 -11.77
N PRO A 343 29.50 3.72 -10.98
CA PRO A 343 30.75 4.44 -11.16
C PRO A 343 31.29 4.28 -12.58
N THR A 344 31.31 3.05 -13.11
CA THR A 344 31.73 2.76 -14.49
C THR A 344 30.83 3.44 -15.52
N ALA A 345 29.51 3.48 -15.27
CA ALA A 345 28.59 4.19 -16.17
C ALA A 345 28.87 5.70 -16.24
N VAL A 346 29.28 6.32 -15.13
CA VAL A 346 29.73 7.73 -15.11
C VAL A 346 31.01 7.91 -15.91
N GLU A 347 32.03 7.04 -15.71
CA GLU A 347 33.31 7.10 -16.43
C GLU A 347 33.12 6.92 -17.93
N GLN A 348 32.30 5.99 -18.36
CA GLN A 348 32.00 5.71 -19.76
C GLN A 348 31.07 6.74 -20.41
N GLY A 349 30.34 7.53 -19.61
CA GLY A 349 29.40 8.50 -20.12
C GLY A 349 28.26 7.85 -20.92
N ILE A 350 27.64 6.80 -20.37
CA ILE A 350 26.57 6.03 -21.00
C ILE A 350 25.45 6.98 -21.47
N LYS A 351 24.96 6.77 -22.69
CA LYS A 351 23.85 7.53 -23.28
C LYS A 351 22.53 6.86 -22.93
N THR A 352 21.77 7.48 -22.06
CA THR A 352 20.44 7.01 -21.65
C THR A 352 19.33 7.82 -22.33
N GLN A 353 18.06 7.41 -22.12
CA GLN A 353 16.88 8.16 -22.61
C GLN A 353 16.84 9.58 -22.02
N ASN A 354 17.43 9.84 -20.87
CA ASN A 354 17.48 11.14 -20.19
C ASN A 354 18.79 11.91 -20.42
N GLY A 355 19.58 11.50 -21.39
CA GLY A 355 20.86 12.12 -21.74
C GLY A 355 22.06 11.33 -21.25
N THR A 356 23.24 11.96 -21.24
CA THR A 356 24.47 11.31 -20.75
C THR A 356 24.35 11.05 -19.25
N TYR A 357 24.65 9.79 -18.84
CA TYR A 357 24.65 9.42 -17.45
C TYR A 357 25.78 10.12 -16.70
N THR A 358 25.47 10.72 -15.58
CA THR A 358 26.41 11.47 -14.74
C THR A 358 26.08 11.22 -13.27
N GLU A 359 27.01 11.55 -12.40
CA GLU A 359 26.85 11.45 -10.94
C GLU A 359 25.60 12.19 -10.40
N ASN A 360 25.10 13.20 -11.11
CA ASN A 360 23.88 13.91 -10.73
C ASN A 360 22.64 13.01 -10.60
N PHE A 361 22.56 11.91 -11.34
CA PHE A 361 21.45 10.96 -11.21
C PHE A 361 21.50 10.23 -9.86
N MET A 362 22.69 9.80 -9.45
CA MET A 362 22.91 9.21 -8.12
C MET A 362 22.64 10.22 -7.01
N ASP A 363 23.08 11.46 -7.16
CA ASP A 363 22.82 12.53 -6.19
C ASP A 363 21.34 12.73 -5.95
N ALA A 364 20.56 12.82 -7.03
CA ALA A 364 19.10 13.00 -6.95
C ALA A 364 18.42 11.82 -6.22
N SER A 365 18.86 10.60 -6.52
CA SER A 365 18.36 9.38 -5.89
C SER A 365 18.67 9.36 -4.39
N LEU A 366 19.91 9.61 -4.03
CA LEU A 366 20.38 9.58 -2.64
C LEU A 366 19.74 10.67 -1.79
N VAL A 367 19.51 11.87 -2.33
CA VAL A 367 18.81 12.93 -1.59
C VAL A 367 17.41 12.47 -1.21
N ARG A 368 16.67 11.84 -2.12
CA ARG A 368 15.34 11.30 -1.79
C ARG A 368 15.42 10.21 -0.72
N MET A 369 16.34 9.26 -0.87
CA MET A 369 16.54 8.16 0.06
C MET A 369 16.97 8.63 1.46
N PHE A 370 18.00 9.48 1.55
CA PHE A 370 18.48 10.01 2.83
C PHE A 370 17.47 10.97 3.48
N THR A 371 16.66 11.68 2.71
CA THR A 371 15.54 12.47 3.25
C THR A 371 14.59 11.58 4.06
N VAL A 372 14.28 10.38 3.56
CA VAL A 372 13.44 9.41 4.29
C VAL A 372 14.17 8.89 5.54
N ARG A 373 15.43 8.47 5.45
CA ARG A 373 16.22 7.99 6.59
C ARG A 373 16.34 9.04 7.70
N ILE A 374 16.55 10.32 7.32
CA ILE A 374 16.57 11.44 8.27
C ILE A 374 15.20 11.62 8.93
N LYS A 375 14.12 11.59 8.15
CA LYS A 375 12.75 11.65 8.70
C LYS A 375 12.40 10.48 9.61
N LEU A 376 13.04 9.33 9.45
CA LEU A 376 12.90 8.19 10.38
C LEU A 376 13.65 8.40 11.70
N GLY A 377 14.57 9.39 11.76
CA GLY A 377 15.33 9.73 12.94
C GLY A 377 16.70 9.06 13.05
N GLU A 378 17.22 8.45 11.98
CA GLU A 378 18.49 7.71 12.01
C GLU A 378 19.69 8.58 12.40
N PHE A 379 19.70 9.84 11.97
CA PHE A 379 20.81 10.79 12.16
C PHE A 379 20.66 11.67 13.39
N ASP A 380 19.66 11.42 14.22
CA ASP A 380 19.36 12.19 15.42
C ASP A 380 19.60 11.38 16.69
N ASP A 381 19.75 12.07 17.82
CA ASP A 381 19.79 11.41 19.13
C ASP A 381 18.49 10.60 19.31
N PRO A 382 18.56 9.27 19.56
CA PRO A 382 17.39 8.45 19.78
C PRO A 382 16.45 8.98 20.88
N ASN A 383 16.96 9.74 21.84
CA ASN A 383 16.16 10.40 22.88
C ASN A 383 15.32 11.57 22.35
N ARG A 384 15.57 12.05 21.16
CA ARG A 384 14.79 13.10 20.48
C ARG A 384 13.74 12.54 19.54
N VAL A 385 13.80 11.24 19.22
CA VAL A 385 12.87 10.58 18.29
C VAL A 385 11.67 10.03 19.08
N PRO A 386 10.47 10.62 18.97
CA PRO A 386 9.33 10.24 19.80
C PRO A 386 8.91 8.77 19.65
N TRP A 387 9.13 8.19 18.48
CA TRP A 387 8.78 6.80 18.20
C TRP A 387 9.72 5.82 18.88
N VAL A 388 11.01 6.16 19.02
CA VAL A 388 11.99 5.38 19.81
C VAL A 388 11.63 5.44 21.30
N GLN A 389 11.26 6.61 21.82
CA GLN A 389 10.85 6.75 23.22
C GLN A 389 9.66 5.83 23.54
N ARG A 390 8.65 5.83 22.68
CA ARG A 390 7.45 4.97 22.86
C ARG A 390 7.74 3.48 22.74
N ALA A 391 8.65 3.08 21.86
CA ALA A 391 9.08 1.69 21.78
C ALA A 391 9.76 1.25 23.07
N ARG A 392 10.63 2.08 23.64
CA ARG A 392 11.30 1.83 24.91
C ARG A 392 10.37 1.73 26.11
N GLU A 393 9.29 2.55 26.12
CA GLU A 393 8.26 2.50 27.15
C GLU A 393 7.46 1.20 27.12
N ARG A 394 7.27 0.60 25.95
CA ARG A 394 6.43 -0.58 25.75
C ARG A 394 7.17 -1.89 25.88
N VAL A 395 8.42 -1.93 25.42
CA VAL A 395 9.24 -3.15 25.37
C VAL A 395 10.45 -2.95 26.27
N PRO A 396 10.57 -3.69 27.37
CA PRO A 396 11.76 -3.66 28.22
C PRO A 396 13.01 -4.05 27.42
N ARG A 397 14.17 -3.53 27.86
CA ARG A 397 15.45 -3.87 27.21
C ARG A 397 15.72 -5.36 27.29
N GLY A 398 16.15 -5.95 26.20
CA GLY A 398 16.46 -7.38 26.07
C GLY A 398 15.26 -8.28 25.87
N SER A 399 14.00 -7.75 25.88
CA SER A 399 12.81 -8.60 25.72
C SER A 399 12.61 -9.14 24.30
N TRP A 400 13.20 -8.46 23.30
CA TRP A 400 13.12 -8.87 21.88
C TRP A 400 14.44 -9.47 21.36
N GLU A 401 15.44 -9.67 22.21
CA GLU A 401 16.68 -10.31 21.79
C GLU A 401 16.41 -11.76 21.37
N ASN A 402 16.22 -11.93 20.07
CA ASN A 402 15.77 -13.14 19.41
C ASN A 402 14.37 -13.55 19.85
N SER A 403 13.36 -13.24 19.05
CA SER A 403 12.04 -13.83 19.17
C SER A 403 12.16 -15.35 19.09
N ASP A 404 12.68 -15.91 20.14
CA ASP A 404 12.63 -17.33 20.42
C ASP A 404 11.18 -17.78 20.23
N ALA A 405 10.97 -18.96 19.68
CA ALA A 405 9.67 -19.58 19.50
C ALA A 405 8.78 -19.56 20.75
N ASN A 406 9.34 -19.26 21.91
CA ASN A 406 8.68 -19.18 23.21
C ASN A 406 8.27 -17.77 23.63
N ASP A 407 8.60 -16.71 22.87
CA ASP A 407 8.30 -15.33 23.25
C ASP A 407 7.42 -14.60 22.21
N ALA A 408 6.30 -14.04 22.65
CA ALA A 408 5.36 -13.26 21.86
C ALA A 408 5.21 -11.84 22.43
N VAL A 409 6.34 -11.18 22.68
CA VAL A 409 6.45 -9.91 23.42
C VAL A 409 5.55 -8.82 22.85
N THR A 410 5.37 -8.79 21.53
CA THR A 410 4.62 -7.74 20.84
C THR A 410 3.15 -8.08 20.61
N GLN A 411 2.72 -9.33 20.81
CA GLN A 411 1.32 -9.75 20.67
C GLN A 411 0.51 -9.37 21.92
N THR A 412 0.26 -8.06 22.06
CA THR A 412 -0.51 -7.56 23.21
C THR A 412 -2.00 -7.90 23.09
N PRO A 413 -2.75 -7.94 24.22
CA PRO A 413 -4.20 -8.16 24.18
C PRO A 413 -4.96 -7.19 23.25
N GLU A 414 -4.51 -5.93 23.17
CA GLU A 414 -5.14 -4.94 22.30
C GLU A 414 -4.89 -5.24 20.81
N ARG A 415 -3.71 -5.77 20.47
CA ARG A 415 -3.40 -6.19 19.10
C ARG A 415 -4.20 -7.43 18.70
N LEU A 416 -4.26 -8.42 19.59
CA LEU A 416 -5.04 -9.64 19.37
C LEU A 416 -6.54 -9.34 19.22
N LYS A 417 -7.08 -8.45 20.08
CA LYS A 417 -8.47 -7.99 19.95
C LYS A 417 -8.72 -7.25 18.63
N LEU A 418 -7.80 -6.40 18.20
CA LEU A 418 -7.91 -5.70 16.92
C LEU A 418 -7.83 -6.68 15.73
N ALA A 419 -7.01 -7.73 15.83
CA ALA A 419 -6.94 -8.78 14.82
C ALA A 419 -8.27 -9.54 14.72
N GLU A 420 -8.93 -9.82 15.85
CA GLU A 420 -10.25 -10.45 15.91
C GLU A 420 -11.34 -9.54 15.35
N GLU A 421 -11.39 -8.27 15.76
CA GLU A 421 -12.31 -7.25 15.21
C GLU A 421 -12.16 -7.14 13.68
N ALA A 422 -10.93 -7.05 13.19
CA ALA A 422 -10.66 -6.97 11.75
C ALA A 422 -11.11 -8.23 11.01
N ALA A 423 -10.89 -9.40 11.60
CA ALA A 423 -11.31 -10.68 11.04
C ALA A 423 -12.83 -10.83 10.99
N SER A 424 -13.55 -10.37 12.04
CA SER A 424 -15.03 -10.42 12.09
C SER A 424 -15.64 -9.49 11.04
N GLU A 425 -15.14 -8.25 10.92
CA GLU A 425 -15.63 -7.29 9.92
C GLU A 425 -15.32 -7.70 8.47
N ALA A 426 -14.33 -8.58 8.26
CA ALA A 426 -13.93 -9.06 6.94
C ALA A 426 -14.80 -10.20 6.40
N ILE A 427 -15.52 -10.92 7.27
CA ILE A 427 -16.36 -12.04 6.85
C ILE A 427 -17.56 -11.52 6.06
N VAL A 428 -17.70 -12.03 4.84
CA VAL A 428 -18.82 -11.75 3.93
C VAL A 428 -19.83 -12.87 3.99
N MET A 429 -21.06 -12.60 4.38
CA MET A 429 -22.15 -13.54 4.24
C MET A 429 -22.71 -13.47 2.83
N LEU A 430 -22.43 -14.51 2.04
CA LEU A 430 -22.86 -14.61 0.64
C LEU A 430 -24.31 -15.07 0.50
N LYS A 431 -24.71 -16.05 1.30
CA LYS A 431 -26.02 -16.70 1.28
C LYS A 431 -26.47 -17.07 2.69
N ASN A 432 -27.77 -16.92 3.00
CA ASN A 432 -28.40 -17.42 4.22
C ASN A 432 -29.89 -17.63 3.98
N GLU A 433 -30.25 -18.85 3.62
CA GLU A 433 -31.60 -19.27 3.26
C GLU A 433 -32.19 -20.26 4.26
N ALA A 434 -33.42 -20.68 3.99
CA ALA A 434 -34.09 -21.64 4.84
C ALA A 434 -33.42 -23.03 4.73
N ALA A 435 -33.10 -23.60 5.90
CA ALA A 435 -32.57 -24.95 6.02
C ALA A 435 -33.68 -26.00 6.17
N GLY A 436 -33.30 -27.22 6.52
CA GLY A 436 -34.22 -28.36 6.61
C GLY A 436 -35.44 -28.17 7.55
N ASN A 437 -35.39 -27.25 8.53
CA ASN A 437 -36.48 -26.88 9.41
C ASN A 437 -37.36 -25.73 8.91
N GLY A 438 -37.05 -25.16 7.72
CA GLY A 438 -37.76 -24.03 7.14
C GLY A 438 -37.35 -22.64 7.67
N ASP A 439 -36.45 -22.56 8.67
CA ASP A 439 -35.87 -21.32 9.17
C ASP A 439 -34.52 -21.04 8.47
N LYS A 440 -34.08 -19.77 8.46
CA LYS A 440 -32.70 -19.42 8.08
C LYS A 440 -31.72 -20.11 9.00
N LEU A 441 -30.63 -20.64 8.43
CA LEU A 441 -29.67 -21.43 9.18
C LEU A 441 -28.81 -20.57 10.11
N LEU A 442 -28.39 -19.40 9.66
CA LEU A 442 -27.58 -18.47 10.46
C LEU A 442 -28.41 -17.30 11.00
N PRO A 443 -28.10 -16.81 12.24
CA PRO A 443 -27.12 -17.35 13.16
C PRO A 443 -27.56 -18.71 13.74
N LEU A 444 -26.57 -19.58 14.06
CA LEU A 444 -26.82 -20.90 14.61
C LEU A 444 -27.55 -20.82 15.95
N LYS A 445 -28.64 -21.58 16.10
CA LYS A 445 -29.43 -21.64 17.32
C LYS A 445 -28.94 -22.78 18.22
N VAL A 446 -27.81 -22.57 18.92
CA VAL A 446 -27.26 -23.54 19.85
C VAL A 446 -28.15 -23.68 21.08
N PRO A 447 -28.70 -24.86 21.41
CA PRO A 447 -29.52 -25.06 22.60
C PRO A 447 -28.63 -24.94 23.86
N LYS A 448 -29.13 -24.23 24.89
CA LYS A 448 -28.38 -24.03 26.17
C LYS A 448 -28.15 -25.31 26.99
N SER A 449 -28.85 -26.39 26.67
CA SER A 449 -28.76 -27.66 27.35
C SER A 449 -29.28 -28.80 26.48
N GLY A 450 -28.90 -30.02 26.82
CA GLY A 450 -29.20 -31.22 26.03
C GLY A 450 -28.11 -31.55 25.02
N PRO A 451 -28.22 -32.68 24.34
CA PRO A 451 -27.26 -33.05 23.31
C PRO A 451 -27.38 -32.08 22.10
N TYR A 452 -26.27 -31.71 21.58
CA TYR A 452 -26.14 -30.94 20.32
C TYR A 452 -24.79 -31.30 19.70
N ARG A 453 -24.80 -31.70 18.45
CA ARG A 453 -23.59 -32.17 17.77
C ARG A 453 -23.31 -31.29 16.55
N VAL A 454 -22.08 -30.80 16.44
CA VAL A 454 -21.59 -30.04 15.30
C VAL A 454 -20.36 -30.71 14.72
N ALA A 455 -20.38 -30.94 13.41
CA ALA A 455 -19.20 -31.38 12.67
C ALA A 455 -18.53 -30.14 12.05
N VAL A 456 -17.25 -29.91 12.29
CA VAL A 456 -16.40 -28.98 11.54
C VAL A 456 -15.58 -29.82 10.58
N ILE A 457 -15.85 -29.64 9.28
CA ILE A 457 -15.41 -30.59 8.24
C ILE A 457 -14.44 -29.90 7.29
N GLY A 458 -13.31 -30.52 7.05
CA GLY A 458 -12.34 -30.07 6.05
C GLY A 458 -10.94 -29.91 6.60
N ASP A 459 -9.95 -30.06 5.73
CA ASP A 459 -8.53 -30.04 6.13
C ASP A 459 -8.06 -28.62 6.52
N HIS A 460 -8.69 -27.57 6.01
CA HIS A 460 -8.39 -26.19 6.39
C HIS A 460 -8.86 -25.79 7.80
N ALA A 461 -9.72 -26.60 8.41
CA ALA A 461 -10.12 -26.46 9.82
C ALA A 461 -9.30 -27.31 10.78
N ASP A 462 -8.37 -28.13 10.27
CA ASP A 462 -7.50 -28.99 11.07
C ASP A 462 -6.79 -28.17 12.16
N PRO A 463 -6.87 -28.58 13.43
CA PRO A 463 -6.21 -27.88 14.54
C PRO A 463 -4.70 -27.71 14.37
N ASP A 464 -4.06 -28.58 13.60
CA ASP A 464 -2.62 -28.47 13.32
C ASP A 464 -2.30 -27.56 12.12
N GLN A 465 -3.31 -27.00 11.45
CA GLN A 465 -3.16 -26.11 10.30
C GLN A 465 -3.45 -24.65 10.68
N MET A 466 -2.54 -23.76 10.32
CA MET A 466 -2.71 -22.31 10.49
C MET A 466 -2.08 -21.56 9.30
N TYR A 467 -2.79 -21.55 8.17
CA TYR A 467 -2.34 -20.76 7.03
C TYR A 467 -2.80 -19.31 7.19
N LEU A 468 -1.87 -18.36 7.10
CA LEU A 468 -2.12 -16.94 7.35
C LEU A 468 -2.02 -16.08 6.07
N GLY A 469 -1.65 -16.67 4.94
CA GLY A 469 -1.36 -15.96 3.71
C GLY A 469 0.13 -15.67 3.52
N GLY A 470 0.49 -15.12 2.38
CA GLY A 470 1.83 -14.65 2.06
C GLY A 470 2.27 -13.50 2.97
N TYR A 471 3.57 -13.26 3.11
CA TYR A 471 4.13 -12.17 3.92
C TYR A 471 3.66 -12.16 5.38
N SER A 472 3.50 -13.34 5.98
CA SER A 472 3.20 -13.52 7.41
C SER A 472 4.46 -13.85 8.20
N SER A 473 4.50 -13.42 9.47
CA SER A 473 5.52 -13.93 10.40
C SER A 473 5.26 -15.39 10.78
N ASN A 474 6.32 -16.07 11.16
CA ASN A 474 6.18 -17.40 11.73
C ASN A 474 5.45 -17.33 13.08
N GLN A 475 4.62 -18.32 13.36
CA GLN A 475 3.99 -18.48 14.66
C GLN A 475 4.63 -19.67 15.40
N GLY A 476 5.58 -19.38 16.27
CA GLY A 476 6.15 -20.35 17.20
C GLY A 476 5.15 -20.74 18.29
N PRO A 477 5.55 -21.56 19.29
CA PRO A 477 4.63 -22.01 20.34
C PRO A 477 3.86 -20.89 21.05
N ALA A 478 4.51 -19.75 21.33
CA ALA A 478 3.87 -18.61 21.98
C ALA A 478 2.87 -17.89 21.05
N GLY A 479 3.23 -17.68 19.79
CA GLY A 479 2.33 -17.10 18.79
C GLY A 479 1.16 -18.02 18.48
N ARG A 480 1.41 -19.35 18.41
CA ARG A 480 0.36 -20.34 18.18
C ARG A 480 -0.63 -20.38 19.36
N ALA A 481 -0.18 -20.19 20.58
CA ALA A 481 -1.04 -20.09 21.77
C ALA A 481 -1.97 -18.86 21.73
N ASN A 482 -1.59 -17.81 21.00
CA ASN A 482 -2.39 -16.61 20.77
C ASN A 482 -3.24 -16.68 19.48
N SER A 483 -3.11 -17.76 18.72
CA SER A 483 -3.81 -17.96 17.44
C SER A 483 -4.99 -18.92 17.65
N VAL A 484 -6.08 -18.69 16.90
CA VAL A 484 -7.29 -19.52 16.96
C VAL A 484 -7.70 -19.88 15.55
N ASN A 485 -7.63 -21.16 15.20
CA ASN A 485 -8.12 -21.67 13.92
C ASN A 485 -9.64 -21.90 13.91
N GLY A 486 -10.19 -22.25 12.73
CA GLY A 486 -11.65 -22.38 12.56
C GLY A 486 -12.29 -23.39 13.51
N TYR A 487 -11.69 -24.58 13.65
CA TYR A 487 -12.22 -25.60 14.55
C TYR A 487 -12.17 -25.17 16.02
N GLU A 488 -11.04 -24.66 16.46
CA GLU A 488 -10.85 -24.23 17.86
C GLU A 488 -11.84 -23.14 18.27
N GLY A 489 -12.05 -22.13 17.40
CA GLY A 489 -12.97 -21.04 17.65
C GLY A 489 -14.44 -21.53 17.74
N ILE A 490 -14.88 -22.31 16.75
CA ILE A 490 -16.23 -22.86 16.71
C ILE A 490 -16.50 -23.75 17.92
N LYS A 491 -15.54 -24.63 18.26
CA LYS A 491 -15.64 -25.51 19.42
C LYS A 491 -15.76 -24.73 20.71
N ALA A 492 -14.85 -23.81 20.97
CA ALA A 492 -14.84 -23.02 22.19
C ALA A 492 -16.14 -22.21 22.35
N ALA A 493 -16.63 -21.59 21.29
CA ALA A 493 -17.86 -20.79 21.33
C ALA A 493 -19.10 -21.65 21.58
N ILE A 494 -19.28 -22.77 20.88
CA ILE A 494 -20.43 -23.66 21.04
C ILE A 494 -20.43 -24.30 22.44
N GLU A 495 -19.29 -24.80 22.92
CA GLU A 495 -19.18 -25.38 24.24
C GLU A 495 -19.39 -24.37 25.37
N SER A 496 -19.11 -23.09 25.13
CA SER A 496 -19.39 -22.00 26.08
C SER A 496 -20.91 -21.77 26.26
N VAL A 497 -21.70 -21.92 25.19
CA VAL A 497 -23.16 -21.83 25.22
C VAL A 497 -23.81 -23.09 25.77
N ASN A 498 -23.29 -24.25 25.36
CA ASN A 498 -23.79 -25.56 25.75
C ASN A 498 -22.65 -26.52 26.12
N PRO A 499 -22.31 -26.66 27.40
CA PRO A 499 -21.26 -27.59 27.85
C PRO A 499 -21.50 -29.08 27.55
N ARG A 500 -22.69 -29.46 27.06
CA ARG A 500 -23.04 -30.80 26.62
C ARG A 500 -22.98 -30.99 25.12
N ALA A 501 -22.69 -29.92 24.40
CA ALA A 501 -22.47 -30.02 22.97
C ALA A 501 -21.19 -30.81 22.68
N VAL A 502 -21.20 -31.46 21.53
CA VAL A 502 -20.04 -32.17 21.00
C VAL A 502 -19.66 -31.52 19.68
N VAL A 503 -18.45 -31.05 19.60
CA VAL A 503 -17.91 -30.46 18.38
C VAL A 503 -16.71 -31.27 17.92
N ASP A 504 -16.86 -31.94 16.80
CA ASP A 504 -15.83 -32.84 16.26
C ASP A 504 -15.23 -32.24 14.99
N HIS A 505 -13.91 -32.36 14.81
CA HIS A 505 -13.25 -32.14 13.54
C HIS A 505 -13.26 -33.41 12.70
N LEU A 506 -13.74 -33.32 11.48
CA LEU A 506 -13.77 -34.41 10.52
C LEU A 506 -12.91 -34.03 9.29
N PRO A 507 -11.87 -34.86 8.97
CA PRO A 507 -10.98 -34.52 7.85
C PRO A 507 -11.71 -34.67 6.50
N GLY A 508 -11.46 -33.73 5.59
CA GLY A 508 -12.07 -33.70 4.24
C GLY A 508 -11.48 -34.74 3.28
N THR A 509 -10.19 -35.07 3.47
CA THR A 509 -9.46 -36.04 2.66
C THR A 509 -9.31 -37.38 3.36
N ALA A 510 -9.30 -38.47 2.61
CA ALA A 510 -9.10 -39.81 3.12
C ALA A 510 -7.67 -39.94 3.67
N PRO A 511 -7.49 -40.65 4.81
CA PRO A 511 -6.19 -40.79 5.46
C PRO A 511 -5.09 -41.27 4.52
N GLY A 512 -3.95 -40.58 4.56
CA GLY A 512 -2.78 -40.88 3.73
C GLY A 512 -2.89 -40.45 2.25
N THR A 513 -3.94 -39.71 1.89
CA THR A 513 -4.12 -39.14 0.57
C THR A 513 -4.21 -37.61 0.63
N LYS A 514 -4.01 -36.93 -0.51
CA LYS A 514 -4.23 -35.47 -0.62
C LYS A 514 -5.38 -35.12 -1.58
N HIS A 515 -5.95 -36.11 -2.29
CA HIS A 515 -6.86 -35.86 -3.39
C HIS A 515 -8.10 -36.76 -3.38
N GLN A 516 -8.25 -37.64 -2.40
CA GLN A 516 -9.40 -38.54 -2.31
C GLN A 516 -10.37 -38.05 -1.24
N LEU A 517 -11.64 -37.97 -1.61
CA LEU A 517 -12.71 -37.61 -0.69
C LEU A 517 -12.77 -38.63 0.47
N ASN A 518 -12.90 -38.13 1.68
CA ASN A 518 -13.17 -39.00 2.83
C ASN A 518 -14.66 -39.36 2.91
N THR A 519 -14.99 -40.52 2.38
CA THR A 519 -16.37 -41.01 2.36
C THR A 519 -16.92 -41.38 3.73
N GLU A 520 -16.06 -41.67 4.73
CA GLU A 520 -16.47 -41.88 6.13
C GLU A 520 -16.96 -40.57 6.74
N THR A 521 -16.22 -39.47 6.56
CA THR A 521 -16.64 -38.11 6.95
C THR A 521 -17.99 -37.74 6.35
N VAL A 522 -18.18 -38.01 5.06
CA VAL A 522 -19.47 -37.76 4.38
C VAL A 522 -20.61 -38.55 5.01
N ALA A 523 -20.39 -39.82 5.31
CA ALA A 523 -21.40 -40.68 5.94
C ALA A 523 -21.71 -40.24 7.38
N GLU A 524 -20.69 -39.81 8.14
CA GLU A 524 -20.85 -39.34 9.50
C GLU A 524 -21.56 -38.01 9.61
N ALA A 525 -21.46 -37.12 8.62
CA ALA A 525 -22.10 -35.81 8.62
C ALA A 525 -23.63 -35.86 8.87
N ALA A 526 -24.30 -36.98 8.49
CA ALA A 526 -25.71 -37.22 8.75
C ALA A 526 -26.06 -37.36 10.25
N ASN A 527 -25.06 -37.63 11.12
CA ASN A 527 -25.23 -37.86 12.56
C ASN A 527 -25.08 -36.58 13.38
N TYR A 528 -24.87 -35.44 12.77
CA TYR A 528 -24.70 -34.14 13.41
C TYR A 528 -25.92 -33.24 13.17
N ASP A 529 -26.22 -32.38 14.15
CA ASP A 529 -27.31 -31.41 14.05
C ASP A 529 -26.96 -30.29 13.05
N THR A 530 -25.67 -29.97 12.94
CA THR A 530 -25.13 -28.96 12.02
C THR A 530 -23.78 -29.42 11.49
N ALA A 531 -23.52 -29.18 10.20
CA ALA A 531 -22.23 -29.35 9.56
C ALA A 531 -21.69 -27.98 9.13
N VAL A 532 -20.44 -27.66 9.50
CA VAL A 532 -19.71 -26.49 9.03
C VAL A 532 -18.56 -27.00 8.14
N VAL A 533 -18.74 -26.91 6.83
CA VAL A 533 -17.68 -27.27 5.87
C VAL A 533 -16.74 -26.09 5.71
N TYR A 534 -15.48 -26.29 6.10
CA TYR A 534 -14.43 -25.28 6.00
C TYR A 534 -13.56 -25.58 4.77
N ALA A 535 -13.80 -24.86 3.69
CA ALA A 535 -13.07 -24.98 2.44
C ALA A 535 -12.04 -23.85 2.31
N GLY A 536 -10.97 -24.08 1.55
CA GLY A 536 -9.96 -23.06 1.40
C GLY A 536 -8.95 -23.31 0.28
N THR A 537 -8.14 -22.29 0.06
CA THR A 537 -6.93 -22.33 -0.76
C THR A 537 -5.71 -22.00 0.08
N ASP A 538 -4.54 -22.31 -0.43
CA ASP A 538 -3.25 -22.04 0.20
C ASP A 538 -2.18 -21.79 -0.87
N GLY A 539 -0.90 -21.65 -0.48
CA GLY A 539 0.22 -21.47 -1.39
C GLY A 539 0.42 -22.60 -2.41
N THR A 540 -0.18 -23.79 -2.18
CA THR A 540 -0.15 -24.85 -3.20
C THR A 540 -1.11 -24.59 -4.36
N THR A 541 -2.14 -23.77 -4.13
CA THR A 541 -3.10 -23.35 -5.16
C THR A 541 -2.58 -22.16 -5.96
N ALA A 542 -2.13 -21.10 -5.28
CA ALA A 542 -1.64 -19.87 -5.90
C ALA A 542 -0.80 -19.08 -4.88
N GLN A 543 0.19 -18.38 -5.38
CA GLN A 543 1.07 -17.50 -4.60
C GLN A 543 1.90 -16.64 -5.54
N GLU A 544 2.81 -15.83 -5.04
CA GLU A 544 3.85 -15.19 -5.84
C GLU A 544 4.57 -16.24 -6.71
N GLU A 545 4.82 -15.91 -7.98
CA GLU A 545 5.35 -16.77 -9.06
C GLU A 545 4.39 -17.84 -9.58
N LYS A 546 3.16 -17.92 -9.08
CA LYS A 546 2.23 -18.97 -9.48
C LYS A 546 0.79 -18.47 -9.56
N ASP A 547 0.29 -18.30 -10.79
CA ASP A 547 -1.14 -18.07 -11.06
C ASP A 547 -1.97 -19.33 -10.82
N ARG A 548 -3.27 -19.14 -10.60
CA ARG A 548 -4.22 -20.26 -10.48
C ARG A 548 -4.47 -20.92 -11.83
N GLU A 549 -4.49 -22.25 -11.84
CA GLU A 549 -4.84 -23.03 -13.02
C GLU A 549 -6.35 -23.02 -13.31
N SER A 550 -7.18 -22.86 -12.27
CA SER A 550 -8.64 -22.88 -12.34
C SER A 550 -9.26 -22.12 -11.17
N LEU A 551 -10.51 -21.67 -11.34
CA LEU A 551 -11.32 -21.11 -10.25
C LEU A 551 -11.97 -22.18 -9.36
N ALA A 552 -11.92 -23.45 -9.72
CA ALA A 552 -12.44 -24.53 -8.89
C ALA A 552 -11.71 -24.60 -7.55
N LEU A 553 -12.43 -24.97 -6.50
CA LEU A 553 -11.80 -25.38 -5.23
C LEU A 553 -10.87 -26.57 -5.47
N PRO A 554 -9.72 -26.63 -4.79
CA PRO A 554 -8.84 -27.80 -4.84
C PRO A 554 -9.61 -29.07 -4.51
N LYS A 555 -9.41 -30.13 -5.32
CA LYS A 555 -10.08 -31.42 -5.09
C LYS A 555 -9.57 -32.05 -3.77
N PRO A 556 -10.44 -32.67 -2.97
CA PRO A 556 -11.85 -33.04 -3.25
C PRO A 556 -12.88 -32.07 -2.66
N GLN A 557 -12.55 -30.83 -2.35
CA GLN A 557 -13.38 -29.93 -1.56
C GLN A 557 -14.78 -29.68 -2.17
N THR A 558 -14.88 -29.51 -3.49
CA THR A 558 -16.19 -29.36 -4.14
C THR A 558 -17.08 -30.59 -3.95
N ALA A 559 -16.51 -31.79 -4.10
CA ALA A 559 -17.23 -33.05 -3.87
C ALA A 559 -17.62 -33.19 -2.38
N LEU A 560 -16.73 -32.79 -1.47
CA LEU A 560 -17.02 -32.79 -0.04
C LEU A 560 -18.22 -31.92 0.31
N ILE A 561 -18.28 -30.69 -0.22
CA ILE A 561 -19.42 -29.77 0.01
C ILE A 561 -20.72 -30.40 -0.50
N ASN A 562 -20.75 -30.88 -1.74
CA ASN A 562 -21.94 -31.46 -2.35
C ASN A 562 -22.44 -32.71 -1.58
N GLU A 563 -21.54 -33.60 -1.27
CA GLU A 563 -21.90 -34.85 -0.58
C GLU A 563 -22.33 -34.62 0.87
N VAL A 564 -21.70 -33.69 1.58
CA VAL A 564 -22.09 -33.32 2.95
C VAL A 564 -23.45 -32.61 2.93
N ALA A 565 -23.68 -31.64 2.05
CA ALA A 565 -24.96 -30.95 1.91
C ALA A 565 -26.11 -31.92 1.60
N ALA A 566 -25.87 -32.92 0.75
CA ALA A 566 -26.85 -33.97 0.45
C ALA A 566 -27.18 -34.86 1.67
N LYS A 567 -26.29 -34.98 2.66
CA LYS A 567 -26.50 -35.76 3.89
C LYS A 567 -27.04 -34.94 5.06
N ASN A 568 -26.63 -33.67 5.16
CA ASN A 568 -27.02 -32.78 6.23
C ASN A 568 -27.55 -31.44 5.66
N PRO A 569 -28.88 -31.21 5.67
CA PRO A 569 -29.47 -29.98 5.12
C PRO A 569 -29.11 -28.73 5.96
N ASN A 570 -28.56 -28.90 7.18
CA ASN A 570 -28.08 -27.81 8.01
C ASN A 570 -26.57 -27.60 7.79
N THR A 571 -26.18 -27.51 6.52
CA THR A 571 -24.77 -27.29 6.14
C THR A 571 -24.51 -25.79 5.92
N VAL A 572 -23.49 -25.29 6.64
CA VAL A 572 -22.85 -24.01 6.40
C VAL A 572 -21.54 -24.25 5.69
N VAL A 573 -21.25 -23.52 4.61
CA VAL A 573 -19.93 -23.52 3.95
C VAL A 573 -19.22 -22.23 4.27
N HIS A 574 -18.04 -22.32 4.90
CA HIS A 574 -17.09 -21.22 5.02
C HIS A 574 -15.93 -21.43 4.07
N MET A 575 -15.68 -20.45 3.22
CA MET A 575 -14.59 -20.45 2.24
C MET A 575 -13.54 -19.44 2.65
N GLU A 576 -12.31 -19.90 2.94
CA GLU A 576 -11.15 -19.05 3.18
C GLU A 576 -10.19 -19.17 1.98
N THR A 577 -10.28 -18.22 1.04
CA THR A 577 -9.66 -18.39 -0.28
C THR A 577 -8.90 -17.14 -0.73
N ILE A 578 -7.95 -17.31 -1.65
CA ILE A 578 -7.17 -16.23 -2.25
C ILE A 578 -8.02 -15.17 -2.99
N GLY A 579 -9.25 -15.48 -3.28
CA GLY A 579 -10.23 -14.67 -4.00
C GLY A 579 -11.43 -15.53 -4.33
N GLN A 580 -12.22 -15.15 -5.32
CA GLN A 580 -13.38 -15.96 -5.71
C GLN A 580 -13.00 -17.39 -6.10
N VAL A 581 -13.95 -18.29 -5.95
CA VAL A 581 -13.92 -19.67 -6.45
C VAL A 581 -15.19 -19.96 -7.25
N ASP A 582 -15.19 -20.99 -8.07
CA ASP A 582 -16.40 -21.46 -8.75
C ASP A 582 -17.33 -22.13 -7.74
N VAL A 583 -18.47 -21.50 -7.46
CA VAL A 583 -19.50 -22.00 -6.53
C VAL A 583 -20.70 -22.61 -7.25
N SER A 584 -20.74 -22.56 -8.57
CA SER A 584 -21.91 -22.92 -9.41
C SER A 584 -22.40 -24.34 -9.21
N SER A 585 -21.52 -25.24 -8.75
CA SER A 585 -21.86 -26.64 -8.53
C SER A 585 -22.50 -26.96 -7.17
N PHE A 586 -22.53 -26.01 -6.23
CA PHE A 586 -23.03 -26.25 -4.88
C PHE A 586 -23.82 -25.06 -4.27
N GLU A 587 -23.78 -23.89 -4.89
CA GLU A 587 -24.45 -22.69 -4.31
C GLU A 587 -25.96 -22.89 -4.10
N ASP A 588 -26.61 -23.68 -4.94
CA ASP A 588 -28.05 -23.95 -4.82
C ASP A 588 -28.38 -24.97 -3.72
N ASP A 589 -27.45 -25.89 -3.41
CA ASP A 589 -27.66 -27.02 -2.52
C ASP A 589 -27.28 -26.75 -1.04
N VAL A 590 -26.59 -25.64 -0.75
CA VAL A 590 -26.21 -25.27 0.63
C VAL A 590 -27.07 -24.13 1.16
N SER A 591 -27.44 -24.21 2.46
CA SER A 591 -28.32 -23.21 3.07
C SER A 591 -27.65 -21.91 3.44
N ALA A 592 -26.35 -21.93 3.76
CA ALA A 592 -25.59 -20.74 4.12
C ALA A 592 -24.16 -20.82 3.65
N MET A 593 -23.65 -19.68 3.15
CA MET A 593 -22.25 -19.52 2.71
C MET A 593 -21.65 -18.25 3.27
N LEU A 594 -20.44 -18.39 3.81
CA LEU A 594 -19.59 -17.33 4.30
C LEU A 594 -18.27 -17.36 3.51
N TRP A 595 -17.68 -16.19 3.30
CA TRP A 595 -16.38 -16.05 2.66
C TRP A 595 -15.49 -15.06 3.40
N SER A 596 -14.21 -15.36 3.44
CA SER A 596 -13.14 -14.40 3.70
C SER A 596 -11.93 -14.76 2.84
N SER A 597 -11.00 -13.84 2.63
CA SER A 597 -9.64 -14.23 2.29
C SER A 597 -8.91 -14.70 3.56
N TYR A 598 -7.58 -14.86 3.53
CA TYR A 598 -6.81 -15.31 4.70
C TYR A 598 -6.96 -14.33 5.85
N ASN A 599 -7.59 -14.78 6.92
CA ASN A 599 -8.24 -13.88 7.88
C ASN A 599 -7.46 -13.69 9.20
N GLY A 600 -6.14 -13.90 9.15
CA GLY A 600 -5.23 -13.61 10.24
C GLY A 600 -5.29 -14.63 11.41
N GLN A 601 -4.51 -14.36 12.44
CA GLN A 601 -4.31 -15.34 13.54
C GLN A 601 -5.53 -15.53 14.47
N ARG A 602 -6.53 -14.63 14.41
CA ARG A 602 -7.76 -14.72 15.23
C ARG A 602 -9.00 -15.15 14.43
N LYS A 603 -8.79 -15.71 13.23
CA LYS A 603 -9.85 -16.08 12.29
C LYS A 603 -10.93 -17.02 12.85
N GLY A 604 -10.57 -17.94 13.75
CA GLY A 604 -11.51 -18.90 14.32
C GLY A 604 -12.46 -18.27 15.33
N SER A 605 -11.96 -17.37 16.20
CA SER A 605 -12.83 -16.58 17.10
C SER A 605 -13.83 -15.75 16.29
N ALA A 606 -13.33 -14.99 15.30
CA ALA A 606 -14.14 -14.15 14.43
C ALA A 606 -15.24 -14.92 13.68
N LEU A 607 -14.88 -16.10 13.13
CA LEU A 607 -15.86 -16.95 12.45
C LEU A 607 -16.93 -17.47 13.42
N ALA A 608 -16.54 -17.88 14.62
CA ALA A 608 -17.46 -18.36 15.64
C ALA A 608 -18.46 -17.29 16.07
N ASP A 609 -18.00 -16.05 16.31
CA ASP A 609 -18.84 -14.91 16.68
C ASP A 609 -19.88 -14.62 15.58
N VAL A 610 -19.47 -14.68 14.31
CA VAL A 610 -20.41 -14.55 13.20
C VAL A 610 -21.39 -15.72 13.14
N LEU A 611 -20.93 -16.95 13.24
CA LEU A 611 -21.80 -18.14 13.19
C LEU A 611 -22.87 -18.14 14.28
N LEU A 612 -22.53 -17.67 15.49
CA LEU A 612 -23.46 -17.64 16.63
C LEU A 612 -24.30 -16.36 16.71
N GLY A 613 -23.93 -15.32 15.96
CA GLY A 613 -24.63 -14.03 15.92
C GLY A 613 -24.20 -13.07 17.02
N ASP A 614 -23.08 -13.34 17.69
CA ASP A 614 -22.45 -12.40 18.61
C ASP A 614 -21.91 -11.19 17.85
N GLU A 615 -21.42 -11.43 16.61
CA GLU A 615 -21.15 -10.39 15.62
C GLU A 615 -22.04 -10.53 14.38
N ASN A 616 -22.63 -9.42 13.96
CA ASN A 616 -23.45 -9.38 12.75
C ASN A 616 -22.54 -9.19 11.53
N PRO A 617 -22.53 -10.12 10.56
CA PRO A 617 -21.66 -10.00 9.37
C PRO A 617 -21.89 -8.67 8.67
N SER A 618 -20.79 -8.00 8.34
CA SER A 618 -20.80 -6.66 7.75
C SER A 618 -19.76 -6.48 6.63
N GLY A 619 -19.09 -7.56 6.26
CA GLY A 619 -18.19 -7.62 5.12
C GLY A 619 -18.96 -7.57 3.80
N HIS A 620 -18.36 -6.95 2.78
CA HIS A 620 -18.90 -6.91 1.42
C HIS A 620 -17.81 -7.27 0.43
N LEU A 621 -18.16 -7.94 -0.67
CA LEU A 621 -17.21 -8.37 -1.68
C LEU A 621 -16.46 -7.19 -2.29
N PRO A 622 -15.13 -7.21 -2.31
CA PRO A 622 -14.33 -6.16 -2.93
C PRO A 622 -14.06 -6.44 -4.42
N PHE A 623 -14.72 -7.42 -5.00
CA PHE A 623 -14.61 -7.82 -6.40
C PHE A 623 -15.92 -8.39 -6.93
N THR A 624 -16.02 -8.46 -8.26
CA THR A 624 -17.07 -9.18 -8.99
C THR A 624 -16.82 -10.69 -8.89
N TRP A 625 -17.81 -11.44 -8.42
CA TRP A 625 -17.74 -12.90 -8.36
C TRP A 625 -18.35 -13.49 -9.63
N TYR A 626 -17.52 -13.76 -10.62
CA TYR A 626 -17.94 -14.36 -11.89
C TYR A 626 -18.54 -15.74 -11.66
N ARG A 627 -19.42 -16.15 -12.56
CA ARG A 627 -20.13 -17.41 -12.45
C ARG A 627 -19.21 -18.60 -12.71
N ASP A 628 -18.41 -18.48 -13.74
CA ASP A 628 -17.41 -19.48 -14.11
C ASP A 628 -16.26 -18.86 -14.92
N GLU A 629 -15.24 -19.65 -15.16
CA GLU A 629 -14.00 -19.21 -15.81
C GLU A 629 -14.17 -18.86 -17.29
N SER A 630 -15.21 -19.41 -17.97
CA SER A 630 -15.46 -19.14 -19.39
C SER A 630 -15.84 -17.67 -19.66
N GLN A 631 -16.25 -16.94 -18.63
CA GLN A 631 -16.59 -15.52 -18.71
C GLN A 631 -15.36 -14.60 -18.76
N LEU A 632 -14.18 -15.15 -18.47
CA LEU A 632 -12.95 -14.36 -18.31
C LEU A 632 -12.13 -14.37 -19.62
N PRO A 633 -11.70 -13.18 -20.10
CA PRO A 633 -10.68 -13.11 -21.15
C PRO A 633 -9.35 -13.76 -20.68
N PRO A 634 -8.39 -14.02 -21.58
CA PRO A 634 -7.07 -14.49 -21.20
C PRO A 634 -6.43 -13.62 -20.11
N ILE A 635 -5.77 -14.21 -19.11
CA ILE A 635 -5.18 -13.47 -17.98
C ILE A 635 -4.14 -12.43 -18.45
N GLY A 636 -3.43 -12.69 -19.54
CA GLY A 636 -2.46 -11.78 -20.15
C GLY A 636 -3.08 -10.65 -20.97
N ASP A 637 -4.41 -10.59 -21.12
CA ASP A 637 -5.11 -9.48 -21.78
C ASP A 637 -5.40 -8.38 -20.74
N TYR A 638 -4.73 -7.25 -20.87
CA TYR A 638 -4.80 -6.12 -19.93
C TYR A 638 -5.87 -5.08 -20.29
N GLU A 639 -6.53 -5.21 -21.43
CA GLU A 639 -7.67 -4.37 -21.76
C GLU A 639 -8.91 -4.73 -20.91
N LEU A 640 -9.65 -3.71 -20.50
CA LEU A 640 -10.80 -3.87 -19.59
C LEU A 640 -12.14 -3.83 -20.32
N ARG A 641 -12.19 -3.08 -21.43
CA ARG A 641 -13.43 -2.78 -22.14
C ARG A 641 -13.84 -3.95 -23.04
N PRO A 642 -15.15 -4.19 -23.18
CA PRO A 642 -15.63 -5.23 -24.09
C PRO A 642 -15.35 -4.86 -25.56
N THR A 643 -15.29 -5.89 -26.39
CA THR A 643 -15.30 -5.79 -27.85
C THR A 643 -16.30 -6.81 -28.39
N ASP A 644 -16.52 -6.84 -29.72
CA ASP A 644 -17.41 -7.84 -30.34
C ASP A 644 -17.01 -9.30 -30.07
N SER A 645 -15.72 -9.52 -29.74
CA SER A 645 -15.16 -10.87 -29.51
C SER A 645 -14.65 -11.10 -28.08
N ARG A 646 -14.78 -10.13 -27.18
CA ARG A 646 -14.23 -10.20 -25.83
C ARG A 646 -15.19 -9.55 -24.85
N THR A 647 -15.45 -10.23 -23.74
CA THR A 647 -16.19 -9.66 -22.59
C THR A 647 -15.38 -8.58 -21.89
N GLY A 648 -16.06 -7.63 -21.22
CA GLY A 648 -15.42 -6.68 -20.31
C GLY A 648 -14.93 -7.35 -19.03
N ARG A 649 -14.21 -6.59 -18.20
CA ARG A 649 -13.74 -7.05 -16.89
C ARG A 649 -14.27 -6.14 -15.78
N THR A 650 -14.41 -6.70 -14.59
CA THR A 650 -14.88 -6.05 -13.38
C THR A 650 -16.31 -5.51 -13.49
N TYR A 651 -16.92 -5.11 -12.40
CA TYR A 651 -18.27 -4.51 -12.43
C TYR A 651 -18.35 -3.27 -13.34
N MET A 652 -17.22 -2.68 -13.67
CA MET A 652 -17.17 -1.48 -14.51
C MET A 652 -17.49 -1.77 -15.98
N TYR A 653 -17.10 -2.94 -16.49
CA TYR A 653 -17.21 -3.24 -17.92
C TYR A 653 -17.80 -4.62 -18.24
N PHE A 654 -17.96 -5.49 -17.24
CA PHE A 654 -18.60 -6.79 -17.41
C PHE A 654 -20.12 -6.62 -17.24
N ASP A 655 -20.89 -7.17 -18.15
CA ASP A 655 -22.37 -7.10 -18.20
C ASP A 655 -23.05 -8.47 -18.14
N GLY A 656 -22.26 -9.55 -18.06
CA GLY A 656 -22.77 -10.90 -17.96
C GLY A 656 -23.34 -11.25 -16.57
N PRO A 657 -23.97 -12.43 -16.44
CA PRO A 657 -24.47 -12.91 -15.14
C PRO A 657 -23.29 -13.25 -14.22
N VAL A 658 -23.43 -12.92 -12.94
CA VAL A 658 -22.45 -13.20 -11.88
C VAL A 658 -23.08 -14.02 -10.76
N SER A 659 -22.29 -14.82 -10.02
CA SER A 659 -22.79 -15.45 -8.79
C SER A 659 -23.07 -14.37 -7.74
N TYR A 660 -22.12 -13.44 -7.53
CA TYR A 660 -22.31 -12.30 -6.65
C TYR A 660 -21.73 -11.02 -7.26
N PRO A 661 -22.45 -9.89 -7.21
CA PRO A 661 -21.93 -8.63 -7.73
C PRO A 661 -20.89 -8.00 -6.80
N PHE A 662 -20.04 -7.14 -7.35
CA PHE A 662 -19.17 -6.26 -6.57
C PHE A 662 -19.98 -5.52 -5.50
N GLY A 663 -19.48 -5.50 -4.27
CA GLY A 663 -20.13 -4.87 -3.14
C GLY A 663 -21.22 -5.72 -2.46
N HIS A 664 -21.43 -6.99 -2.88
CA HIS A 664 -22.42 -7.89 -2.25
C HIS A 664 -21.97 -8.30 -0.84
N GLY A 665 -22.90 -8.30 0.08
CA GLY A 665 -22.78 -8.82 1.45
C GLY A 665 -24.14 -8.79 2.14
N LEU A 666 -24.44 -9.84 2.90
CA LEU A 666 -25.68 -9.97 3.65
C LEU A 666 -25.44 -9.70 5.14
N SER A 667 -26.52 -9.39 5.84
CA SER A 667 -26.55 -9.12 7.28
C SER A 667 -27.65 -9.90 7.97
N TYR A 668 -27.55 -10.14 9.27
CA TYR A 668 -28.67 -10.62 10.09
C TYR A 668 -29.74 -9.56 10.29
N SER A 669 -29.40 -8.29 10.04
CA SER A 669 -30.34 -7.17 10.07
C SER A 669 -30.87 -6.81 8.68
N LYS A 670 -31.84 -5.92 8.65
CA LYS A 670 -32.36 -5.34 7.41
C LYS A 670 -32.18 -3.83 7.46
N PHE A 671 -31.82 -3.25 6.34
CA PHE A 671 -31.63 -1.81 6.22
C PHE A 671 -32.58 -1.23 5.17
N GLU A 672 -33.09 -0.05 5.42
CA GLU A 672 -33.91 0.69 4.48
C GLU A 672 -33.19 1.95 4.04
N TYR A 673 -33.26 2.25 2.75
CA TYR A 673 -32.66 3.41 2.10
C TYR A 673 -33.75 4.39 1.70
N ALA A 674 -33.68 5.59 2.21
CA ALA A 674 -34.69 6.61 1.96
C ALA A 674 -34.08 8.00 1.70
N ASP A 675 -34.88 8.88 1.10
CA ASP A 675 -34.58 10.32 0.97
C ASP A 675 -33.25 10.65 0.31
N LEU A 676 -32.89 9.99 -0.80
CA LEU A 676 -31.73 10.41 -1.59
C LEU A 676 -31.96 11.85 -2.08
N ARG A 677 -31.10 12.76 -1.67
CA ARG A 677 -31.12 14.18 -2.02
C ARG A 677 -29.81 14.61 -2.62
N ILE A 678 -29.90 15.41 -3.64
CA ILE A 678 -28.78 16.02 -4.36
C ILE A 678 -28.91 17.55 -4.23
N ASP A 679 -27.81 18.23 -3.86
CA ASP A 679 -27.83 19.69 -3.64
C ASP A 679 -28.01 20.48 -4.95
N ARG A 680 -27.60 19.94 -6.09
CA ARG A 680 -27.71 20.55 -7.41
C ARG A 680 -27.75 19.53 -8.53
N GLU A 681 -28.70 19.69 -9.46
CA GLU A 681 -28.85 18.80 -10.62
C GLU A 681 -27.99 19.24 -11.82
N HIS A 682 -27.67 20.55 -11.91
CA HIS A 682 -26.84 21.12 -12.98
C HIS A 682 -25.47 21.51 -12.44
N VAL A 683 -24.43 20.93 -13.01
CA VAL A 683 -23.06 21.08 -12.51
C VAL A 683 -22.06 21.29 -13.63
N THR A 684 -20.92 21.89 -13.29
CA THR A 684 -19.77 21.98 -14.20
C THR A 684 -18.71 20.96 -13.85
N PRO A 685 -17.82 20.58 -14.76
CA PRO A 685 -16.73 19.62 -14.51
C PRO A 685 -15.81 19.97 -13.34
N ASN A 686 -15.62 21.25 -13.03
CA ASN A 686 -14.83 21.71 -11.87
C ASN A 686 -15.67 21.83 -10.58
N GLY A 687 -16.95 21.52 -10.63
CA GLY A 687 -17.87 21.61 -9.50
C GLY A 687 -17.84 20.37 -8.61
N LYS A 688 -18.69 20.40 -7.59
CA LYS A 688 -18.96 19.29 -6.68
C LYS A 688 -20.46 19.07 -6.57
N VAL A 689 -20.85 17.83 -6.35
CA VAL A 689 -22.22 17.43 -6.00
C VAL A 689 -22.20 16.90 -4.57
N HIS A 690 -23.14 17.36 -3.76
CA HIS A 690 -23.39 16.77 -2.44
C HIS A 690 -24.63 15.90 -2.51
N ALA A 691 -24.46 14.61 -2.24
CA ALA A 691 -25.51 13.63 -2.15
C ALA A 691 -25.68 13.20 -0.69
N SER A 692 -26.91 12.92 -0.28
CA SER A 692 -27.19 12.42 1.06
C SER A 692 -28.45 11.56 1.09
N ALA A 693 -28.47 10.55 1.97
CA ALA A 693 -29.62 9.66 2.16
C ALA A 693 -29.74 9.23 3.62
N ASN A 694 -30.93 8.79 4.01
CA ASN A 694 -31.20 8.21 5.31
C ASN A 694 -31.11 6.69 5.22
N ILE A 695 -30.37 6.08 6.14
CA ILE A 695 -30.24 4.63 6.27
C ILE A 695 -30.82 4.24 7.63
N THR A 696 -31.78 3.33 7.62
CA THR A 696 -32.48 2.86 8.83
C THR A 696 -32.29 1.36 9.01
N ASN A 697 -31.84 0.93 10.19
CA ASN A 697 -31.87 -0.48 10.55
C ASN A 697 -33.29 -0.87 10.95
N THR A 698 -34.02 -1.56 10.08
CA THR A 698 -35.38 -2.07 10.33
C THR A 698 -35.39 -3.49 10.91
N GLY A 699 -34.24 -4.09 11.09
CA GLY A 699 -34.08 -5.41 11.71
C GLY A 699 -34.10 -5.38 13.23
N GLY A 700 -33.97 -6.57 13.82
CA GLY A 700 -34.02 -6.76 15.28
C GLY A 700 -32.68 -6.77 16.00
N ALA A 701 -31.54 -6.78 15.26
CA ALA A 701 -30.18 -6.80 15.79
C ALA A 701 -29.41 -5.55 15.39
N PRO A 702 -28.41 -5.10 16.19
CA PRO A 702 -27.44 -4.12 15.73
C PRO A 702 -26.71 -4.63 14.49
N GLY A 703 -26.31 -3.73 13.59
CA GLY A 703 -25.58 -4.13 12.39
C GLY A 703 -24.97 -2.96 11.67
N SER A 704 -24.02 -3.26 10.79
CA SER A 704 -23.40 -2.26 9.92
C SER A 704 -23.75 -2.52 8.47
N GLU A 705 -23.93 -1.43 7.72
CA GLU A 705 -24.25 -1.43 6.30
C GLU A 705 -23.21 -0.64 5.53
N VAL A 706 -22.82 -1.12 4.35
CA VAL A 706 -21.95 -0.40 3.42
C VAL A 706 -22.80 0.26 2.35
N VAL A 707 -22.98 1.55 2.50
CA VAL A 707 -23.76 2.37 1.57
C VAL A 707 -22.86 2.77 0.41
N GLN A 708 -23.21 2.37 -0.82
CA GLN A 708 -22.40 2.51 -2.01
C GLN A 708 -23.04 3.49 -2.98
N LEU A 709 -22.27 4.49 -3.45
CA LEU A 709 -22.71 5.47 -4.44
C LEU A 709 -21.97 5.24 -5.74
N TYR A 710 -22.71 4.99 -6.80
CA TYR A 710 -22.22 4.80 -8.16
C TYR A 710 -22.66 5.95 -9.06
N ALA A 711 -21.92 6.16 -10.15
CA ALA A 711 -22.30 7.07 -11.23
C ALA A 711 -22.25 6.32 -12.56
N ALA A 712 -23.37 6.35 -13.28
CA ALA A 712 -23.50 5.81 -14.62
C ALA A 712 -23.78 6.94 -15.63
N SER A 713 -23.11 6.89 -16.79
CA SER A 713 -23.39 7.86 -17.87
C SER A 713 -24.73 7.55 -18.54
N SER A 714 -25.49 8.56 -18.91
CA SER A 714 -26.70 8.38 -19.76
C SER A 714 -26.40 7.88 -21.17
N ARG A 715 -25.10 7.84 -21.58
CA ARG A 715 -24.63 7.21 -22.81
C ARG A 715 -24.22 5.76 -22.55
N ALA A 716 -25.14 4.98 -21.96
CA ALA A 716 -24.91 3.59 -21.60
C ALA A 716 -24.73 2.64 -22.82
N ASP A 717 -25.04 3.13 -24.01
CA ASP A 717 -24.85 2.43 -25.29
C ASP A 717 -23.43 2.55 -25.86
N ASP A 718 -22.56 3.35 -25.22
CA ASP A 718 -21.15 3.50 -25.62
C ASP A 718 -20.27 2.49 -24.86
N PRO A 719 -19.85 1.37 -25.50
CA PRO A 719 -19.04 0.33 -24.85
C PRO A 719 -17.65 0.81 -24.42
N GLN A 720 -17.26 2.00 -24.86
CA GLN A 720 -16.02 2.64 -24.43
C GLN A 720 -16.14 3.30 -23.06
N ARG A 721 -17.35 3.37 -22.48
CA ARG A 721 -17.61 3.92 -21.14
C ARG A 721 -17.87 2.81 -20.14
N PRO A 722 -17.47 3.01 -18.88
CA PRO A 722 -17.85 2.04 -17.85
C PRO A 722 -19.38 2.02 -17.69
N ASN A 723 -19.95 0.83 -17.45
CA ASN A 723 -21.36 0.64 -17.10
C ASN A 723 -21.75 1.55 -15.93
N LYS A 724 -20.90 1.58 -14.94
CA LYS A 724 -20.92 2.49 -13.81
C LYS A 724 -19.54 2.54 -13.13
N ARG A 725 -19.32 3.57 -12.35
CA ARG A 725 -18.10 3.75 -11.53
C ARG A 725 -18.52 4.06 -10.11
N MET A 726 -17.95 3.38 -9.12
CA MET A 726 -18.15 3.76 -7.73
C MET A 726 -17.48 5.09 -7.46
N VAL A 727 -18.24 6.05 -6.93
CA VAL A 727 -17.79 7.42 -6.66
C VAL A 727 -17.80 7.74 -5.17
N GLY A 728 -18.26 6.83 -4.33
CA GLY A 728 -18.20 6.95 -2.89
C GLY A 728 -18.79 5.74 -2.17
N PHE A 729 -18.37 5.53 -0.95
CA PHE A 729 -18.98 4.58 -0.02
C PHE A 729 -18.81 5.06 1.41
N GLU A 730 -19.72 4.60 2.29
CA GLU A 730 -19.66 4.84 3.72
C GLU A 730 -20.19 3.62 4.48
N LYS A 731 -19.44 3.13 5.47
CA LYS A 731 -19.89 2.07 6.38
C LYS A 731 -20.52 2.71 7.61
N VAL A 732 -21.77 2.36 7.88
CA VAL A 732 -22.54 2.92 9.00
C VAL A 732 -23.02 1.82 9.94
N SER A 733 -22.77 1.98 11.23
CA SER A 733 -23.27 1.09 12.28
C SER A 733 -24.54 1.67 12.90
N LEU A 734 -25.58 0.84 13.00
CA LEU A 734 -26.93 1.23 13.40
C LEU A 734 -27.51 0.23 14.42
N GLN A 735 -28.07 0.77 15.49
CA GLN A 735 -28.91 -0.01 16.42
C GLN A 735 -30.28 -0.32 15.76
N PRO A 736 -31.01 -1.33 16.25
CA PRO A 736 -32.38 -1.57 15.80
C PRO A 736 -33.24 -0.28 15.82
N GLN A 737 -33.95 -0.01 14.73
CA GLN A 737 -34.79 1.18 14.49
C GLN A 737 -34.00 2.51 14.46
N GLN A 738 -32.70 2.50 14.47
CA GLN A 738 -31.91 3.72 14.34
C GLN A 738 -31.79 4.11 12.87
N THR A 739 -31.91 5.42 12.63
CA THR A 739 -31.66 6.06 11.33
C THR A 739 -30.43 6.95 11.44
N LYS A 740 -29.55 6.87 10.45
CA LYS A 740 -28.45 7.82 10.23
C LYS A 740 -28.53 8.39 8.84
N ARG A 741 -28.15 9.67 8.71
CA ARG A 741 -27.94 10.32 7.43
C ARG A 741 -26.50 10.07 6.98
N VAL A 742 -26.31 9.54 5.77
CA VAL A 742 -25.03 9.44 5.08
C VAL A 742 -24.87 10.59 4.10
N GLU A 743 -23.64 11.05 3.91
CA GLU A 743 -23.33 12.18 3.05
C GLU A 743 -22.14 11.89 2.16
N PHE A 744 -22.26 12.22 0.87
CA PHE A 744 -21.22 12.06 -0.11
C PHE A 744 -20.89 13.40 -0.74
N THR A 745 -19.62 13.65 -0.97
CA THR A 745 -19.16 14.77 -1.79
C THR A 745 -18.48 14.21 -3.02
N LEU A 746 -19.09 14.37 -4.17
CA LEU A 746 -18.57 13.96 -5.47
C LEU A 746 -17.98 15.16 -6.20
N PRO A 747 -16.63 15.28 -6.30
CA PRO A 747 -16.04 16.17 -7.29
C PRO A 747 -16.42 15.68 -8.70
N VAL A 748 -17.05 16.54 -9.51
CA VAL A 748 -17.53 16.12 -10.84
C VAL A 748 -16.39 15.64 -11.75
N ARG A 749 -15.16 16.09 -11.49
CA ARG A 749 -13.94 15.60 -12.14
C ARG A 749 -13.73 14.07 -11.99
N GLU A 750 -14.23 13.44 -10.94
CA GLU A 750 -14.14 11.96 -10.78
C GLU A 750 -14.91 11.19 -11.86
N LEU A 751 -15.78 11.87 -12.61
CA LEU A 751 -16.47 11.33 -13.78
C LEU A 751 -15.66 11.44 -15.08
N ALA A 752 -14.46 12.04 -15.03
CA ALA A 752 -13.63 12.24 -16.21
C ALA A 752 -13.13 10.91 -16.79
N LEU A 753 -13.03 10.88 -18.11
CA LEU A 753 -12.35 9.86 -18.89
C LEU A 753 -11.15 10.47 -19.59
N PHE A 754 -10.10 9.69 -19.82
CA PHE A 754 -8.92 10.17 -20.52
C PHE A 754 -9.13 10.15 -22.03
N ASP A 755 -9.06 11.33 -22.65
CA ASP A 755 -9.11 11.48 -24.09
C ASP A 755 -7.69 11.35 -24.67
N GLN A 756 -7.44 10.24 -25.34
CA GLN A 756 -6.14 9.92 -25.94
C GLN A 756 -5.80 10.83 -27.12
N GLN A 757 -6.80 11.41 -27.81
CA GLN A 757 -6.55 12.30 -28.96
C GLN A 757 -6.05 13.69 -28.49
N HIS A 758 -6.53 14.14 -27.35
CA HIS A 758 -6.17 15.44 -26.80
C HIS A 758 -5.17 15.36 -25.64
N ASP A 759 -4.76 14.14 -25.26
CA ASP A 759 -3.85 13.85 -24.13
C ASP A 759 -4.26 14.57 -22.84
N ARG A 760 -5.54 14.38 -22.44
CA ARG A 760 -6.11 15.00 -21.22
C ARG A 760 -7.36 14.29 -20.73
N TYR A 761 -7.67 14.51 -19.46
CA TYR A 761 -8.96 14.10 -18.90
C TYR A 761 -10.07 15.05 -19.31
N GLU A 762 -11.23 14.52 -19.69
CA GLU A 762 -12.44 15.25 -20.03
C GLU A 762 -13.66 14.66 -19.31
N VAL A 763 -14.52 15.52 -18.78
CA VAL A 763 -15.84 15.12 -18.31
C VAL A 763 -16.83 15.38 -19.43
N ALA A 764 -17.43 14.34 -19.96
CA ALA A 764 -18.39 14.52 -21.06
C ALA A 764 -19.61 15.31 -20.60
N GLU A 765 -20.03 16.27 -21.41
CA GLU A 765 -21.30 16.95 -21.25
C GLU A 765 -22.45 15.97 -21.41
N GLY A 766 -23.48 16.07 -20.54
CA GLY A 766 -24.66 15.22 -20.60
C GLY A 766 -25.18 14.78 -19.25
N GLY A 767 -26.09 13.81 -19.27
CA GLY A 767 -26.70 13.25 -18.08
C GLY A 767 -25.81 12.17 -17.43
N TYR A 768 -25.87 12.11 -16.11
CA TYR A 768 -25.31 11.03 -15.30
C TYR A 768 -26.35 10.63 -14.25
N THR A 769 -26.48 9.33 -14.02
CA THR A 769 -27.34 8.81 -12.97
C THR A 769 -26.49 8.44 -11.77
N LEU A 770 -26.72 9.11 -10.65
CA LEU A 770 -26.17 8.72 -9.36
C LEU A 770 -27.05 7.60 -8.78
N GLN A 771 -26.46 6.47 -8.45
CA GLN A 771 -27.12 5.25 -8.01
C GLN A 771 -26.65 4.90 -6.61
N LEU A 772 -27.54 4.92 -5.63
CA LEU A 772 -27.28 4.54 -4.25
C LEU A 772 -27.76 3.11 -4.04
N GLY A 773 -26.89 2.24 -3.53
CA GLY A 773 -27.23 0.82 -3.39
C GLY A 773 -26.40 0.07 -2.38
N ARG A 774 -26.70 -1.23 -2.26
CA ARG A 774 -26.01 -2.22 -1.41
C ARG A 774 -24.88 -2.92 -2.13
N SER A 775 -24.95 -2.91 -3.45
CA SER A 775 -23.96 -3.49 -4.35
C SER A 775 -24.04 -2.84 -5.73
N SER A 776 -23.15 -3.18 -6.62
CA SER A 776 -23.17 -2.69 -8.00
C SER A 776 -24.45 -3.07 -8.76
N SER A 777 -25.16 -4.12 -8.35
CA SER A 777 -26.41 -4.58 -8.98
C SER A 777 -27.67 -4.33 -8.15
N ASN A 778 -27.52 -4.18 -6.83
CA ASN A 778 -28.67 -3.92 -5.95
C ASN A 778 -28.76 -2.42 -5.64
N ILE A 779 -29.44 -1.67 -6.55
CA ILE A 779 -29.62 -0.23 -6.45
C ILE A 779 -30.96 0.05 -5.79
N GLU A 780 -30.92 0.79 -4.68
CA GLU A 780 -32.10 1.15 -3.86
C GLU A 780 -32.71 2.48 -4.28
N GLN A 781 -31.89 3.46 -4.64
CA GLN A 781 -32.33 4.78 -5.06
C GLN A 781 -31.43 5.34 -6.16
N GLN A 782 -31.98 6.24 -6.98
CA GLN A 782 -31.20 6.91 -8.02
C GLN A 782 -31.67 8.35 -8.25
N HIS A 783 -30.75 9.20 -8.74
CA HIS A 783 -31.02 10.58 -9.07
C HIS A 783 -30.19 11.05 -10.26
N GLU A 784 -30.76 11.82 -11.17
CA GLU A 784 -30.06 12.32 -12.34
C GLU A 784 -29.37 13.67 -12.05
N ILE A 785 -28.15 13.82 -12.56
CA ILE A 785 -27.45 15.10 -12.66
C ILE A 785 -27.06 15.38 -14.09
N ARG A 786 -26.87 16.64 -14.43
CA ARG A 786 -26.45 17.06 -15.76
C ARG A 786 -25.19 17.90 -15.71
N VAL A 787 -24.16 17.44 -16.41
CA VAL A 787 -22.89 18.15 -16.54
C VAL A 787 -22.93 19.07 -17.76
N HIS A 788 -22.49 20.32 -17.60
CA HIS A 788 -22.41 21.31 -18.63
C HIS A 788 -21.04 21.96 -18.72
N GLY A 789 -20.56 22.19 -19.95
CA GLY A 789 -19.31 22.87 -20.24
C GLY A 789 -18.07 22.00 -20.00
N ASP A 790 -16.90 22.58 -20.24
CA ASP A 790 -15.64 21.87 -20.25
C ASP A 790 -14.92 21.89 -18.89
N LEU A 791 -14.07 20.86 -18.68
CA LEU A 791 -13.12 20.84 -17.57
C LEU A 791 -12.09 21.98 -17.77
N ARG A 792 -12.11 22.97 -16.87
CA ARG A 792 -11.17 24.08 -16.92
C ARG A 792 -9.87 23.71 -16.22
N PRO A 793 -8.72 23.71 -16.93
CA PRO A 793 -7.46 23.36 -16.33
C PRO A 793 -7.06 24.32 -15.19
N VAL A 794 -6.76 23.75 -14.03
CA VAL A 794 -6.18 24.45 -12.86
C VAL A 794 -4.99 23.65 -12.33
N PRO A 795 -3.98 24.27 -11.69
CA PRO A 795 -2.84 23.56 -11.13
C PRO A 795 -3.25 22.50 -10.11
N ALA A 796 -2.76 21.29 -10.28
CA ALA A 796 -2.94 20.17 -9.35
C ALA A 796 -1.68 19.93 -8.52
N THR A 797 -0.53 19.78 -9.19
CA THR A 797 0.77 19.65 -8.55
C THR A 797 1.81 20.51 -9.25
N VAL A 798 2.92 20.80 -8.58
CA VAL A 798 4.08 21.48 -9.17
C VAL A 798 5.35 20.79 -8.69
N SER A 799 6.33 20.64 -9.57
CA SER A 799 7.68 20.22 -9.25
C SER A 799 8.68 21.27 -9.71
N ALA A 800 9.79 21.38 -9.01
CA ALA A 800 10.82 22.37 -9.32
C ALA A 800 12.22 21.76 -9.22
N THR A 801 13.09 22.11 -10.17
CA THR A 801 14.49 21.70 -10.15
C THR A 801 15.36 22.95 -10.28
N PRO A 802 16.34 23.19 -9.37
CA PRO A 802 17.22 24.35 -9.46
C PRO A 802 18.23 24.20 -10.62
N ARG A 803 18.54 25.29 -11.32
CA ARG A 803 19.55 25.36 -12.39
C ARG A 803 20.35 26.66 -12.33
N ALA A 804 21.62 26.61 -12.71
CA ALA A 804 22.39 27.81 -12.97
C ALA A 804 22.06 28.40 -14.35
N SER A 805 22.16 29.72 -14.49
CA SER A 805 22.08 30.40 -15.81
C SER A 805 23.19 29.89 -16.71
N GLY A 806 22.84 29.36 -17.89
CA GLY A 806 23.79 28.82 -18.87
C GLY A 806 23.93 27.31 -18.90
N ASP A 807 23.30 26.55 -18.01
CA ASP A 807 23.30 25.08 -18.08
C ASP A 807 22.40 24.59 -19.23
N ALA A 808 23.03 24.07 -20.26
CA ALA A 808 22.36 23.58 -21.47
C ALA A 808 21.80 22.16 -21.35
N GLU A 809 22.12 21.39 -20.30
CA GLU A 809 21.83 19.97 -20.21
C GLU A 809 20.51 19.64 -19.52
N ARG A 810 19.84 18.64 -20.10
CA ARG A 810 18.64 17.98 -19.58
C ARG A 810 19.05 17.06 -18.45
N GLY A 811 18.87 17.45 -17.20
CA GLY A 811 19.17 16.59 -16.06
C GLY A 811 18.64 17.16 -14.76
N ILE A 812 18.25 16.30 -13.83
CA ILE A 812 17.91 16.64 -12.46
C ILE A 812 19.22 17.06 -11.77
N THR A 813 19.38 18.36 -11.49
CA THR A 813 20.60 18.88 -10.86
C THR A 813 20.33 19.09 -9.38
N VAL A 814 20.58 18.10 -8.56
CA VAL A 814 20.50 18.22 -7.09
C VAL A 814 21.83 18.70 -6.50
N ARG A 815 22.92 18.60 -7.22
CA ARG A 815 24.28 18.75 -6.67
C ARG A 815 25.09 19.91 -7.22
N LYS A 816 24.59 20.82 -8.00
CA LYS A 816 25.45 21.97 -8.23
C LYS A 816 25.57 22.77 -6.94
N MET A 817 26.75 22.74 -6.31
CA MET A 817 27.14 23.84 -5.46
C MET A 817 27.21 25.07 -6.38
N PHE A 818 26.26 25.95 -6.20
CA PHE A 818 26.25 27.17 -6.96
C PHE A 818 27.31 28.11 -6.38
N PRO A 819 28.19 28.69 -7.19
CA PRO A 819 29.02 29.79 -6.73
C PRO A 819 28.17 30.94 -6.17
N SER A 820 28.72 31.73 -5.28
CA SER A 820 28.07 32.98 -4.84
C SER A 820 27.74 33.88 -6.03
N ASP A 821 26.70 34.69 -5.90
CA ASP A 821 26.19 35.64 -6.91
C ASP A 821 25.66 34.97 -8.20
N THR A 822 25.40 33.66 -8.18
CA THR A 822 24.82 32.97 -9.31
C THR A 822 23.30 33.15 -9.36
N VAL A 823 22.75 33.43 -10.54
CA VAL A 823 21.32 33.40 -10.77
C VAL A 823 20.85 31.95 -10.97
N VAL A 824 20.00 31.47 -10.06
CA VAL A 824 19.35 30.17 -10.14
C VAL A 824 18.06 30.33 -10.94
N GLN A 825 17.94 29.57 -12.02
CA GLN A 825 16.74 29.51 -12.87
C GLN A 825 16.02 28.21 -12.63
N PRO A 826 15.02 28.15 -11.71
CA PRO A 826 14.31 26.92 -11.45
C PRO A 826 13.52 26.46 -12.69
N ARG A 827 13.61 25.19 -13.02
CA ARG A 827 12.70 24.57 -13.98
C ARG A 827 11.47 24.10 -13.24
N LEU A 828 10.32 24.62 -13.67
CA LEU A 828 9.03 24.25 -13.11
C LEU A 828 8.26 23.38 -14.09
N THR A 829 7.67 22.30 -13.56
CA THR A 829 6.65 21.52 -14.23
C THR A 829 5.38 21.58 -13.40
N VAL A 830 4.29 22.03 -14.00
CA VAL A 830 2.97 22.12 -13.36
C VAL A 830 2.06 21.10 -14.00
N SER A 831 1.59 20.12 -13.21
CA SER A 831 0.51 19.23 -13.62
C SER A 831 -0.82 19.91 -13.38
N MET A 832 -1.67 19.89 -14.39
CA MET A 832 -3.02 20.44 -14.31
C MET A 832 -4.02 19.35 -13.90
N ASN A 833 -5.18 19.75 -13.41
CA ASN A 833 -6.24 18.83 -13.01
C ASN A 833 -6.85 18.03 -14.18
N ASP A 834 -6.58 18.41 -15.42
CA ASP A 834 -6.92 17.66 -16.64
C ASP A 834 -5.81 16.68 -17.06
N GLY A 835 -4.77 16.47 -16.24
CA GLY A 835 -3.64 15.60 -16.53
C GLY A 835 -2.57 16.21 -17.46
N THR A 836 -2.80 17.40 -18.02
CA THR A 836 -1.81 18.04 -18.89
C THR A 836 -0.66 18.65 -18.11
N LEU A 837 0.54 18.57 -18.68
CA LEU A 837 1.74 19.18 -18.13
C LEU A 837 1.99 20.56 -18.77
N ARG A 838 2.43 21.52 -17.95
CA ARG A 838 2.81 22.87 -18.35
C ARG A 838 4.18 23.21 -17.78
N GLY A 839 4.92 24.09 -18.48
CA GLY A 839 6.28 24.47 -18.09
C GLY A 839 7.32 23.63 -18.82
N HIS A 840 8.49 23.48 -18.23
CA HIS A 840 9.61 22.78 -18.86
C HIS A 840 9.60 21.30 -18.48
N VAL A 841 9.39 20.42 -19.45
CA VAL A 841 9.46 18.95 -19.28
C VAL A 841 10.75 18.44 -19.93
N ALA A 842 11.39 17.42 -19.35
CA ALA A 842 12.71 16.93 -19.76
C ALA A 842 12.75 16.41 -21.21
N ASP A 843 11.64 15.88 -21.72
CA ASP A 843 11.50 15.38 -23.10
C ASP A 843 11.18 16.46 -24.14
N GLY A 844 11.09 17.73 -23.75
CA GLY A 844 10.75 18.83 -24.61
C GLY A 844 9.25 18.95 -24.95
N SER A 845 8.38 18.07 -24.37
CA SER A 845 6.92 18.08 -24.60
C SER A 845 6.17 19.15 -23.80
N GLY A 846 6.85 19.89 -22.92
CA GLY A 846 6.25 20.89 -22.06
C GLY A 846 5.67 22.07 -22.84
N LYS A 847 4.38 22.34 -22.61
CA LYS A 847 3.72 23.54 -23.11
C LYS A 847 4.06 24.73 -22.21
N PRO A 848 4.14 25.97 -22.74
CA PRO A 848 4.37 27.18 -21.93
C PRO A 848 3.37 27.28 -20.78
N LEU A 849 3.77 27.97 -19.71
CA LEU A 849 2.83 28.30 -18.63
C LEU A 849 1.67 29.12 -19.18
N PRO A 850 0.41 28.80 -18.83
CA PRO A 850 -0.74 29.54 -19.33
C PRO A 850 -0.69 31.04 -19.00
N PRO A 851 -1.27 31.90 -19.83
CA PRO A 851 -1.43 33.32 -19.51
C PRO A 851 -2.18 33.51 -18.18
N GLY A 852 -1.68 34.37 -17.30
CA GLY A 852 -2.25 34.63 -15.97
C GLY A 852 -1.84 33.64 -14.90
N MET A 853 -0.98 32.66 -15.19
CA MET A 853 -0.32 31.86 -14.19
C MET A 853 0.86 32.66 -13.60
N VAL A 854 0.89 32.77 -12.27
CA VAL A 854 1.91 33.55 -11.56
C VAL A 854 2.71 32.62 -10.69
N VAL A 855 4.04 32.76 -10.73
CA VAL A 855 4.97 32.02 -9.88
C VAL A 855 5.64 32.94 -8.90
N HIS A 856 5.62 32.58 -7.62
CA HIS A 856 6.30 33.29 -6.55
C HIS A 856 7.35 32.40 -5.93
N TYR A 857 8.55 32.95 -5.65
CA TYR A 857 9.60 32.25 -4.93
C TYR A 857 9.80 32.87 -3.55
N ARG A 858 10.14 32.04 -2.57
CA ARG A 858 10.51 32.47 -1.21
C ARG A 858 11.64 31.58 -0.71
N SER A 859 12.70 32.19 -0.20
CA SER A 859 13.78 31.48 0.49
C SER A 859 13.54 31.44 2.00
N ASN A 860 13.87 30.32 2.64
CA ASN A 860 13.88 30.22 4.11
C ASN A 860 15.14 30.87 4.71
N ARG A 861 16.24 31.05 3.91
CA ARG A 861 17.52 31.63 4.31
C ARG A 861 17.97 32.64 3.27
N SER A 862 17.58 33.91 3.48
CA SER A 862 17.88 34.99 2.54
C SER A 862 19.36 35.40 2.52
N ASP A 863 20.11 35.03 3.55
CA ASP A 863 21.57 35.16 3.64
C ASP A 863 22.26 34.18 2.65
N VAL A 864 21.78 32.97 2.51
CA VAL A 864 22.34 31.96 1.62
C VAL A 864 21.77 32.11 0.19
N VAL A 865 20.46 32.29 0.06
CA VAL A 865 19.76 32.44 -1.22
C VAL A 865 18.73 33.55 -1.09
N SER A 866 18.93 34.62 -1.82
CA SER A 866 17.95 35.73 -1.89
C SER A 866 16.98 35.59 -3.04
N VAL A 867 15.78 36.13 -2.86
CA VAL A 867 14.76 36.24 -3.91
C VAL A 867 14.40 37.72 -4.05
N ASP A 868 14.71 38.30 -5.22
CA ASP A 868 14.35 39.69 -5.53
C ASP A 868 13.58 39.73 -6.87
N ARG A 869 12.35 40.25 -6.82
CA ARG A 869 11.44 40.39 -8.00
C ARG A 869 11.32 39.10 -8.82
N GLY A 870 11.26 37.96 -8.14
CA GLY A 870 11.15 36.62 -8.78
C GLY A 870 12.47 36.05 -9.29
N VAL A 871 13.60 36.71 -9.05
CA VAL A 871 14.93 36.19 -9.37
C VAL A 871 15.53 35.57 -8.11
N VAL A 872 15.91 34.30 -8.25
CA VAL A 872 16.59 33.52 -7.20
C VAL A 872 18.09 33.68 -7.39
N ARG A 873 18.81 34.20 -6.38
CA ARG A 873 20.25 34.43 -6.46
C ARG A 873 20.97 33.87 -5.23
N THR A 874 22.04 33.13 -5.46
CA THR A 874 22.94 32.64 -4.42
C THR A 874 23.74 33.80 -3.79
N ARG A 875 24.05 33.68 -2.50
CA ARG A 875 24.83 34.64 -1.71
C ARG A 875 25.95 33.97 -0.95
N ASP A 876 25.77 33.74 0.34
CA ASP A 876 26.76 33.16 1.23
C ASP A 876 26.76 31.64 1.15
N GLU A 877 27.87 31.03 1.56
CA GLU A 877 28.01 29.58 1.61
C GLU A 877 26.97 28.97 2.57
N GLY A 878 26.36 27.87 2.18
CA GLY A 878 25.36 27.16 2.97
C GLY A 878 24.31 26.42 2.12
N VAL A 879 23.22 26.07 2.78
CA VAL A 879 22.07 25.40 2.17
C VAL A 879 20.80 26.18 2.47
N ALA A 880 19.94 26.36 1.49
CA ALA A 880 18.66 27.04 1.64
C ALA A 880 17.55 26.33 0.86
N THR A 881 16.37 26.24 1.43
CA THR A 881 15.16 25.80 0.75
C THR A 881 14.46 27.00 0.12
N VAL A 882 14.15 26.86 -1.17
CA VAL A 882 13.34 27.83 -1.92
C VAL A 882 11.99 27.20 -2.21
N THR A 883 10.93 27.86 -1.77
CA THR A 883 9.54 27.49 -2.06
C THR A 883 9.10 28.19 -3.35
N ALA A 884 8.64 27.43 -4.34
CA ALA A 884 7.97 27.91 -5.54
C ALA A 884 6.46 27.74 -5.38
N THR A 885 5.72 28.86 -5.44
CA THR A 885 4.26 28.86 -5.32
C THR A 885 3.65 29.29 -6.64
N VAL A 886 2.82 28.41 -7.22
CA VAL A 886 2.10 28.67 -8.48
C VAL A 886 0.65 29.01 -8.18
N LYS A 887 0.17 30.13 -8.76
CA LYS A 887 -1.22 30.59 -8.65
C LYS A 887 -1.84 30.73 -10.02
N HIS A 888 -3.04 30.16 -10.21
CA HIS A 888 -3.81 30.28 -11.44
C HIS A 888 -5.30 30.04 -11.17
N ARG A 889 -6.17 30.94 -11.66
CA ARG A 889 -7.63 30.81 -11.55
C ARG A 889 -8.14 30.48 -10.14
N GLY A 890 -7.56 31.11 -9.12
CA GLY A 890 -7.96 30.91 -7.73
C GLY A 890 -7.37 29.67 -7.04
N THR A 891 -6.68 28.81 -7.78
CA THR A 891 -5.97 27.66 -7.22
C THR A 891 -4.52 28.01 -6.94
N THR A 892 -4.00 27.49 -5.84
CA THR A 892 -2.59 27.65 -5.41
C THR A 892 -2.00 26.28 -5.12
N THR A 893 -0.80 26.04 -5.65
CA THR A 893 0.00 24.85 -5.33
C THR A 893 1.46 25.26 -5.15
N SER A 894 2.22 24.52 -4.35
CA SER A 894 3.60 24.86 -4.03
C SER A 894 4.47 23.62 -4.02
N THR A 895 5.76 23.80 -4.28
CA THR A 895 6.81 22.81 -4.08
C THR A 895 8.06 23.48 -3.52
N ASN A 896 8.94 22.69 -2.92
CA ASN A 896 10.23 23.12 -2.42
C ASN A 896 11.35 22.55 -3.29
N PHE A 897 12.46 23.29 -3.35
CA PHE A 897 13.73 22.77 -3.86
C PHE A 897 14.87 23.36 -3.04
N VAL A 898 15.92 22.58 -2.89
CA VAL A 898 17.08 22.97 -2.11
C VAL A 898 18.19 23.50 -3.00
N VAL A 899 18.82 24.58 -2.58
CA VAL A 899 19.99 25.19 -3.22
C VAL A 899 21.15 25.16 -2.26
N LYS A 900 22.25 24.49 -2.66
CA LYS A 900 23.52 24.53 -1.95
C LYS A 900 24.46 25.49 -2.59
N VAL A 901 25.03 26.40 -1.78
CA VAL A 901 26.01 27.41 -2.20
C VAL A 901 27.37 27.03 -1.62
N GLY A 902 28.38 26.99 -2.47
CA GLY A 902 29.76 26.70 -2.09
C GLY A 902 30.74 27.49 -2.92
N LYS A 903 32.06 27.41 -2.55
CA LYS A 903 33.15 28.10 -3.25
C LYS A 903 33.41 27.53 -4.63
#